data_db77286cf2f1a57d177925ca7902580c
#
_entry.id   db77286cf2f1a57d177925ca7902580c
#
_cell.length_a   1.000
_cell.length_b   1.000
_cell.length_c   1.000
_cell.angle_alpha   90.00
_cell.angle_beta   90.00
_cell.angle_gamma   90.00
#
_symmetry.space_group_name_H-M   'P 1'
#
loop_
_entity.id
_entity.type
_entity.pdbx_description
1 polymer ?
#
loop_
_entity_poly.entity_id
_entity_poly.type
_entity_poly.pdbx_seq_one_letter_code
_entity_poly.pdbx_strand_id
1 'polypeptide(L)'
;MKTFKPSTIMAALISSGVAFSAAPLYAQESPDTSIDEVERPQEDTLERIEVRGFSTSLIQSLNQKRFSDTVSEQISADDLGGLPDVSMADALTRLPGISAVRTGGQAAQINIRGLSGDFVFSTLNGREQVSTSGSRAIEFDQYPSELISEAAVYKSPKASLIEGGIAGTVELKTASPLAIEEQHKFSANMRGMYNDRATEISDATEYGHRLSFSYQGKFLDDTLGVSLGYARLFQPSVSTQFIGLAYNGQVDVDGLEGDTDGPADCPNCELISEGFEMQHKGGEETRDGYVAAFEWAPIDTFTLKADAFISKFDSEAFARGFRVKLGGINAGITNPVVVNNNVIGGTFSRTDNSFTRVELVNDDNQDFDSVTNLGVNAAWEISPDLSVQFDVSRSSAESDFRNGLLWSLVGEDATATNPVFDENVQISYLLNGLNLPDIGFNQTDAFTDLDRVMVSKYGIYPFENKDELDAYRVDFQYYVDVPIISGFEFGYRYSDREYNNDRSVFEYGNDSAFSVSEPPLRLTSDMVEQVDWSGDFGYFPSYLSVDLDSALNAWFPSGRPQPVQTWGPGAAGVINGPGTGPATAWTLQESGDVFETVNSAYLMAKINTEIGSIPVTGNVGVRYVKSKQSSTTLQRATQLIQDLETGTSVEVSDPIAGAQNITDDVGLINNFYRPALISHEYSDVLPSINLNFKLTDDTQLRVAAAKVMGRAPINRFAANASTTIETVTAFQDRDSGEITLSNPTARVSGNARNSPYLEPFYATQYDVSWEYYFSDTEGALVIAGFYKDIESFVEDIEIEPYDFEANGIVIPDNVSVPVYLTPEFNGQEAELARDENGDPIFVTVPTENGSYSTAVNNAEGGYIRGLEVAYTQIYSMLPGLWSGLGVSASYSYTESEIQRTLGDGVYAANLPGLSENVATLTVFWEYEGFETRLSSRYRDAFVSQQVAVNDQVVNFDEELVIDYQASYEINDNWSLLFQVNNLTDEPTKSYFASEEQTGTIQYFGTQYYLGMTYQL
;
A
#
# COMPACT_ATOMS: atom_id res chain seq x y z
N MET A 1 8.50 -25.15 -16.35
CA MET A 1 9.86 -24.93 -16.86
C MET A 1 9.74 -24.35 -18.26
N LYS A 2 9.49 -23.07 -18.37
CA LYS A 2 9.58 -22.33 -19.64
C LYS A 2 11.04 -21.89 -19.81
N THR A 3 11.62 -22.23 -20.91
CA THR A 3 13.01 -21.93 -21.27
C THR A 3 13.18 -20.43 -21.51
N PHE A 4 14.03 -19.82 -20.70
CA PHE A 4 14.50 -18.44 -20.80
C PHE A 4 14.95 -18.12 -22.23
N LYS A 5 14.35 -17.15 -22.89
CA LYS A 5 14.87 -16.54 -24.12
C LYS A 5 15.50 -15.20 -23.74
N PRO A 6 16.84 -15.07 -23.80
CA PRO A 6 17.47 -13.77 -23.56
C PRO A 6 17.08 -12.81 -24.70
N SER A 7 16.81 -11.54 -24.34
CA SER A 7 16.50 -10.49 -25.30
C SER A 7 17.64 -10.33 -26.32
N THR A 8 17.31 -9.94 -27.55
CA THR A 8 18.25 -9.81 -28.68
C THR A 8 19.40 -8.85 -28.38
N ILE A 9 19.25 -7.95 -27.43
CA ILE A 9 20.28 -6.98 -27.01
C ILE A 9 21.32 -7.63 -26.09
N MET A 10 20.94 -8.58 -25.25
CA MET A 10 21.89 -9.30 -24.40
C MET A 10 22.76 -10.26 -25.21
N ALA A 11 22.23 -10.82 -26.32
CA ALA A 11 22.99 -11.63 -27.26
C ALA A 11 24.01 -10.80 -28.11
N ALA A 12 23.71 -9.52 -28.35
CA ALA A 12 24.60 -8.60 -29.07
C ALA A 12 25.77 -8.13 -28.18
N LEU A 13 25.58 -7.98 -26.88
CA LEU A 13 26.66 -7.62 -25.95
C LEU A 13 27.63 -8.77 -25.66
N ILE A 14 27.17 -10.02 -25.73
CA ILE A 14 28.03 -11.20 -25.53
C ILE A 14 28.79 -11.59 -26.79
N SER A 15 28.30 -11.20 -27.99
CA SER A 15 28.94 -11.54 -29.28
C SER A 15 29.95 -10.51 -29.80
N SER A 16 30.04 -9.32 -29.20
CA SER A 16 31.08 -8.34 -29.52
C SER A 16 32.31 -8.54 -28.64
N GLY A 17 32.99 -9.65 -28.83
CA GLY A 17 34.33 -9.89 -28.30
C GLY A 17 35.33 -8.94 -28.97
N VAL A 18 35.55 -7.77 -28.37
CA VAL A 18 36.64 -6.87 -28.76
C VAL A 18 37.92 -7.41 -28.15
N ALA A 19 38.73 -8.05 -28.99
CA ALA A 19 40.07 -8.45 -28.62
C ALA A 19 40.95 -7.17 -28.54
N PHE A 20 41.28 -6.74 -27.34
CA PHE A 20 42.32 -5.74 -27.14
C PHE A 20 43.68 -6.44 -27.18
N SER A 21 44.42 -6.20 -28.25
CA SER A 21 45.84 -6.53 -28.32
C SER A 21 46.62 -5.47 -27.52
N ALA A 22 47.20 -5.88 -26.37
CA ALA A 22 48.10 -5.07 -25.60
C ALA A 22 49.43 -4.86 -26.36
N ALA A 23 49.76 -3.63 -26.71
CA ALA A 23 51.10 -3.24 -27.11
C ALA A 23 51.79 -2.58 -25.90
N PRO A 24 53.02 -2.94 -25.55
CA PRO A 24 53.72 -2.30 -24.41
C PRO A 24 54.22 -0.92 -24.79
N LEU A 25 53.78 0.11 -24.09
CA LEU A 25 54.35 1.43 -24.13
C LEU A 25 55.47 1.53 -23.10
N TYR A 26 56.69 1.77 -23.61
CA TYR A 26 57.88 2.07 -22.84
C TYR A 26 57.73 3.42 -22.13
N ALA A 27 57.98 3.44 -20.83
CA ALA A 27 58.14 4.65 -20.05
C ALA A 27 59.42 5.40 -20.42
N GLN A 28 59.27 6.68 -20.74
CA GLN A 28 60.39 7.57 -20.93
C GLN A 28 60.36 8.56 -19.76
N GLU A 29 61.41 8.48 -18.92
CA GLU A 29 61.71 9.45 -17.89
C GLU A 29 61.92 10.84 -18.49
N SER A 30 61.34 11.87 -17.88
CA SER A 30 61.67 13.27 -18.08
C SER A 30 61.54 14.07 -16.78
N PRO A 31 62.31 15.13 -16.61
CA PRO A 31 62.84 15.48 -15.30
C PRO A 31 61.99 16.45 -14.50
N ASP A 32 62.14 16.28 -13.20
CA ASP A 32 61.80 17.11 -12.07
C ASP A 32 61.57 18.60 -12.38
N THR A 33 60.35 19.07 -12.28
CA THR A 33 60.01 20.45 -11.99
C THR A 33 58.90 20.48 -10.93
N SER A 34 59.32 20.84 -9.75
CA SER A 34 58.42 21.16 -8.63
C SER A 34 57.43 22.25 -9.05
N ILE A 35 56.18 21.85 -9.20
CA ILE A 35 55.04 22.76 -9.20
C ILE A 35 54.32 22.53 -7.87
N ASP A 36 54.11 23.61 -7.13
CA ASP A 36 53.35 23.64 -5.90
C ASP A 36 52.03 22.86 -6.05
N GLU A 37 51.83 21.89 -5.17
CA GLU A 37 50.56 21.20 -4.99
C GLU A 37 49.45 22.22 -4.69
N VAL A 38 48.60 22.49 -5.64
CA VAL A 38 47.28 23.05 -5.36
C VAL A 38 46.56 21.97 -4.59
N GLU A 39 46.34 22.17 -3.31
CA GLU A 39 45.48 21.36 -2.47
C GLU A 39 44.14 21.22 -3.20
N ARG A 40 43.84 20.00 -3.74
CA ARG A 40 42.48 19.60 -4.07
C ARG A 40 41.67 19.70 -2.79
N PRO A 41 40.41 20.13 -2.81
CA PRO A 41 39.52 19.85 -1.69
C PRO A 41 39.55 18.33 -1.55
N GLN A 42 40.20 17.80 -0.53
CA GLN A 42 39.98 16.46 -0.08
C GLN A 42 38.44 16.37 0.10
N GLU A 43 37.78 15.49 -0.59
CA GLU A 43 36.66 14.80 0.04
C GLU A 43 37.29 14.31 1.35
N ASP A 44 36.97 14.96 2.45
CA ASP A 44 37.32 14.47 3.76
C ASP A 44 36.75 13.05 3.77
N THR A 45 37.63 12.10 3.58
CA THR A 45 37.42 10.74 4.04
C THR A 45 37.28 10.93 5.53
N LEU A 46 36.03 11.11 5.99
CA LEU A 46 35.69 11.03 7.40
C LEU A 46 36.33 9.74 7.85
N GLU A 47 37.32 9.83 8.72
CA GLU A 47 37.84 8.66 9.43
C GLU A 47 36.61 7.97 10.00
N ARG A 48 36.21 6.86 9.39
CA ARG A 48 35.12 6.05 9.86
C ARG A 48 35.68 5.33 11.08
N ILE A 49 35.61 6.02 12.21
CA ILE A 49 35.91 5.43 13.51
C ILE A 49 34.81 4.40 13.71
N GLU A 50 35.14 3.14 13.81
CA GLU A 50 34.21 2.10 14.20
C GLU A 50 33.85 2.34 15.67
N VAL A 51 32.80 3.12 15.90
CA VAL A 51 32.30 3.41 17.24
C VAL A 51 30.98 2.71 17.38
N ARG A 52 30.87 1.85 18.37
CA ARG A 52 29.69 1.07 18.70
C ARG A 52 28.79 1.90 19.62
N GLY A 53 27.47 1.81 19.44
CA GLY A 53 26.47 2.43 20.31
C GLY A 53 25.53 3.39 19.56
N PHE A 54 24.34 3.57 20.11
CA PHE A 54 23.29 4.42 19.55
C PHE A 54 23.73 5.89 19.42
N SER A 55 24.47 6.42 20.40
CA SER A 55 24.97 7.79 20.38
C SER A 55 25.85 8.06 19.16
N THR A 56 26.71 7.12 18.82
CA THR A 56 27.64 7.29 17.71
C THR A 56 26.95 7.27 16.37
N SER A 57 26.01 6.40 16.21
CA SER A 57 25.16 6.30 15.03
C SER A 57 24.39 7.61 14.79
N LEU A 58 23.84 8.22 15.84
CA LEU A 58 23.23 9.55 15.77
C LEU A 58 24.22 10.62 15.28
N ILE A 59 25.46 10.61 15.78
CA ILE A 59 26.51 11.56 15.37
C ILE A 59 26.87 11.37 13.90
N GLN A 60 27.01 10.13 13.43
CA GLN A 60 27.31 9.84 12.02
C GLN A 60 26.16 10.33 11.13
N SER A 61 24.90 10.05 11.49
CA SER A 61 23.72 10.52 10.77
C SER A 61 23.65 12.05 10.70
N LEU A 62 23.96 12.74 11.80
CA LEU A 62 24.05 14.21 11.84
C LEU A 62 25.18 14.75 10.95
N ASN A 63 26.35 14.09 10.93
CA ASN A 63 27.46 14.48 10.07
C ASN A 63 27.11 14.26 8.59
N GLN A 64 26.53 13.14 8.21
CA GLN A 64 26.06 12.91 6.84
C GLN A 64 25.05 13.97 6.41
N LYS A 65 24.08 14.31 7.26
CA LYS A 65 23.13 15.41 7.03
C LYS A 65 23.86 16.75 6.84
N ARG A 66 24.84 17.07 7.70
CA ARG A 66 25.58 18.34 7.66
C ARG A 66 26.27 18.57 6.31
N PHE A 67 26.78 17.52 5.68
CA PHE A 67 27.52 17.60 4.41
C PHE A 67 26.62 17.31 3.17
N SER A 68 25.37 17.00 3.35
CA SER A 68 24.44 16.82 2.22
C SER A 68 24.27 18.10 1.41
N ASP A 69 24.14 17.99 0.09
CA ASP A 69 23.86 19.10 -0.83
C ASP A 69 22.37 19.42 -1.00
N THR A 70 21.50 18.69 -0.29
CA THR A 70 20.05 18.82 -0.31
C THR A 70 19.47 18.85 1.10
N VAL A 71 18.19 19.15 1.27
CA VAL A 71 17.48 18.92 2.55
C VAL A 71 17.20 17.44 2.68
N SER A 72 17.91 16.77 3.57
CA SER A 72 17.81 15.31 3.76
C SER A 72 17.95 14.89 5.21
N GLU A 73 17.44 13.70 5.52
CA GLU A 73 17.64 12.98 6.78
C GLU A 73 18.38 11.67 6.50
N GLN A 74 19.16 11.20 7.48
CA GLN A 74 20.03 10.03 7.33
C GLN A 74 19.87 9.09 8.53
N ILE A 75 19.97 7.78 8.29
CA ILE A 75 20.12 6.75 9.33
C ILE A 75 21.31 5.88 8.95
N SER A 76 22.21 5.64 9.91
CA SER A 76 23.41 4.83 9.69
C SER A 76 23.20 3.34 10.04
N ALA A 77 24.15 2.49 9.63
CA ALA A 77 24.11 1.04 9.78
C ALA A 77 23.99 0.55 11.24
N ASP A 78 24.65 1.24 12.18
CA ASP A 78 24.62 0.83 13.57
C ASP A 78 23.25 1.03 14.20
N ASP A 79 22.47 2.00 13.69
CA ASP A 79 21.06 2.15 14.03
C ASP A 79 20.20 1.04 13.44
N LEU A 80 20.38 0.73 12.16
CA LEU A 80 19.50 -0.22 11.44
C LEU A 80 19.60 -1.64 11.97
N GLY A 81 20.78 -2.15 12.30
CA GLY A 81 20.95 -3.49 12.86
C GLY A 81 20.80 -3.59 14.38
N GLY A 82 20.96 -2.47 15.08
CA GLY A 82 20.84 -2.36 16.55
C GLY A 82 19.48 -1.82 17.03
N LEU A 83 18.61 -1.37 16.12
CA LEU A 83 17.31 -0.80 16.48
C LEU A 83 16.33 -1.89 16.98
N PRO A 84 15.41 -1.54 17.89
CA PRO A 84 14.31 -2.41 18.30
C PRO A 84 13.33 -2.66 17.15
N ASP A 85 13.46 -1.90 16.06
CA ASP A 85 12.50 -1.85 14.98
C ASP A 85 12.44 -3.19 14.23
N VAL A 86 11.23 -3.64 14.00
CA VAL A 86 10.97 -4.90 13.31
C VAL A 86 11.15 -4.73 11.80
N SER A 87 10.88 -3.53 11.28
CA SER A 87 10.93 -3.21 9.85
C SER A 87 11.75 -1.95 9.57
N MET A 88 12.13 -1.76 8.29
CA MET A 88 12.71 -0.51 7.82
C MET A 88 11.75 0.67 7.95
N ALA A 89 10.43 0.44 7.81
CA ALA A 89 9.43 1.48 8.00
C ALA A 89 9.46 2.04 9.44
N ASP A 90 9.51 1.16 10.45
CA ASP A 90 9.62 1.59 11.85
C ASP A 90 10.88 2.41 12.11
N ALA A 91 12.03 1.98 11.57
CA ALA A 91 13.28 2.72 11.69
C ALA A 91 13.18 4.14 11.10
N LEU A 92 12.59 4.26 9.92
CA LEU A 92 12.42 5.55 9.23
C LEU A 92 11.46 6.50 9.96
N THR A 93 10.48 6.02 10.72
CA THR A 93 9.56 6.87 11.51
C THR A 93 10.23 7.65 12.63
N ARG A 94 11.49 7.35 12.97
CA ARG A 94 12.28 8.14 13.93
C ARG A 94 12.76 9.46 13.36
N LEU A 95 12.78 9.59 12.03
CA LEU A 95 13.20 10.80 11.34
C LEU A 95 12.09 11.87 11.37
N PRO A 96 12.45 13.16 11.47
CA PRO A 96 11.49 14.26 11.50
C PRO A 96 10.55 14.25 10.30
N GLY A 97 9.25 14.44 10.53
CA GLY A 97 8.23 14.55 9.48
C GLY A 97 7.95 13.24 8.72
N ILE A 98 8.31 12.09 9.32
CA ILE A 98 8.00 10.76 8.76
C ILE A 98 7.07 10.03 9.71
N SER A 99 6.00 9.45 9.17
CA SER A 99 5.08 8.56 9.87
C SER A 99 4.88 7.28 9.06
N ALA A 100 4.28 6.25 9.65
CA ALA A 100 4.02 4.99 8.96
C ALA A 100 2.53 4.66 8.93
N VAL A 101 2.12 3.94 7.89
CA VAL A 101 0.85 3.21 7.86
C VAL A 101 1.13 1.80 8.35
N ARG A 102 0.31 1.34 9.32
CA ARG A 102 0.45 0.01 9.90
C ARG A 102 -0.56 -0.96 9.29
N THR A 103 -0.08 -2.13 8.93
CA THR A 103 -0.90 -3.25 8.50
C THR A 103 -0.60 -4.43 9.41
N GLY A 104 -1.62 -5.04 10.00
CA GLY A 104 -1.41 -6.14 10.94
C GLY A 104 -0.58 -5.78 12.19
N GLY A 105 -0.55 -4.50 12.60
CA GLY A 105 0.26 -4.01 13.73
C GLY A 105 1.70 -3.66 13.38
N GLN A 106 2.13 -3.85 12.14
CA GLN A 106 3.48 -3.53 11.67
C GLN A 106 3.47 -2.34 10.72
N ALA A 107 4.51 -1.51 10.79
CA ALA A 107 4.71 -0.44 9.82
C ALA A 107 5.17 -1.05 8.48
N ALA A 108 4.35 -0.92 7.45
CA ALA A 108 4.62 -1.41 6.10
C ALA A 108 5.03 -0.28 5.14
N GLN A 109 4.28 0.81 5.11
CA GLN A 109 4.52 1.96 4.24
C GLN A 109 4.80 3.21 5.05
N ILE A 110 5.53 4.16 4.47
CA ILE A 110 5.85 5.43 5.12
C ILE A 110 5.20 6.62 4.42
N ASN A 111 4.86 7.62 5.23
CA ASN A 111 4.41 8.93 4.79
C ASN A 111 5.49 9.96 5.08
N ILE A 112 5.79 10.84 4.13
CA ILE A 112 6.74 11.94 4.29
C ILE A 112 5.99 13.26 4.24
N ARG A 113 6.09 14.06 5.32
CA ARG A 113 5.41 15.36 5.44
C ARG A 113 3.92 15.26 5.19
N GLY A 114 3.29 14.18 5.67
CA GLY A 114 1.88 13.89 5.54
C GLY A 114 1.42 13.37 4.18
N LEU A 115 2.27 13.33 3.16
CA LEU A 115 1.97 12.66 1.90
C LEU A 115 2.16 11.16 2.05
N SER A 116 1.18 10.38 1.56
CA SER A 116 1.17 8.92 1.67
C SER A 116 2.29 8.23 0.89
N GLY A 117 2.46 6.94 1.13
CA GLY A 117 3.47 6.10 0.50
C GLY A 117 3.48 6.16 -1.03
N ASP A 118 2.32 6.33 -1.67
CA ASP A 118 2.22 6.45 -3.13
C ASP A 118 2.94 7.67 -3.71
N PHE A 119 3.20 8.68 -2.88
CA PHE A 119 3.94 9.87 -3.25
C PHE A 119 5.42 9.82 -2.87
N VAL A 120 5.84 8.74 -2.22
CA VAL A 120 7.22 8.48 -1.82
C VAL A 120 7.90 7.65 -2.89
N PHE A 121 9.02 8.15 -3.42
CA PHE A 121 9.84 7.40 -4.35
C PHE A 121 10.93 6.61 -3.61
N SER A 122 11.11 5.35 -3.94
CA SER A 122 12.06 4.49 -3.23
C SER A 122 13.11 3.91 -4.15
N THR A 123 14.35 3.91 -3.68
CA THR A 123 15.52 3.36 -4.39
C THR A 123 16.33 2.42 -3.48
N LEU A 124 16.92 1.40 -4.09
CA LEU A 124 17.95 0.58 -3.47
C LEU A 124 19.25 0.74 -4.28
N ASN A 125 20.32 1.23 -3.64
CA ASN A 125 21.59 1.55 -4.30
C ASN A 125 21.42 2.51 -5.50
N GLY A 126 20.52 3.52 -5.37
CA GLY A 126 20.20 4.50 -6.41
C GLY A 126 19.32 4.02 -7.55
N ARG A 127 18.70 2.83 -7.43
CA ARG A 127 17.85 2.18 -8.44
C ARG A 127 16.42 2.08 -7.98
N GLU A 128 15.48 2.45 -8.85
CA GLU A 128 14.04 2.40 -8.58
C GLU A 128 13.58 1.00 -8.19
N GLN A 129 12.70 0.93 -7.19
CA GLN A 129 12.10 -0.30 -6.69
C GLN A 129 10.65 -0.42 -7.17
N VAL A 130 10.16 -1.65 -7.28
CA VAL A 130 8.76 -1.97 -7.59
C VAL A 130 8.06 -2.60 -6.38
N SER A 131 6.73 -2.57 -6.34
CA SER A 131 5.87 -2.96 -5.23
C SER A 131 5.14 -4.28 -5.52
N THR A 132 4.87 -5.08 -4.49
CA THR A 132 4.04 -6.30 -4.58
C THR A 132 2.56 -5.98 -4.71
N SER A 133 2.11 -4.80 -4.28
CA SER A 133 0.69 -4.40 -4.23
C SER A 133 0.16 -3.71 -5.49
N GLY A 134 1.00 -3.46 -6.50
CA GLY A 134 0.63 -2.67 -7.68
C GLY A 134 0.50 -1.16 -7.40
N SER A 135 0.95 -0.70 -6.24
CA SER A 135 1.14 0.70 -5.92
C SER A 135 2.52 1.20 -6.36
N ARG A 136 2.89 2.45 -6.05
CA ARG A 136 4.27 2.92 -6.16
C ARG A 136 4.97 3.00 -4.81
N ALA A 137 4.19 2.87 -3.74
CA ALA A 137 4.71 2.68 -2.40
C ALA A 137 5.32 1.28 -2.29
N ILE A 138 6.59 1.19 -1.96
CA ILE A 138 7.18 -0.11 -1.64
C ILE A 138 6.79 -0.51 -0.22
N GLU A 139 6.70 -1.79 0.00
CA GLU A 139 6.50 -2.40 1.30
C GLU A 139 7.85 -2.49 2.02
N PHE A 140 8.16 -1.52 2.88
CA PHE A 140 9.45 -1.45 3.60
C PHE A 140 9.65 -2.62 4.58
N ASP A 141 8.59 -3.30 4.95
CA ASP A 141 8.64 -4.52 5.73
C ASP A 141 9.26 -5.68 4.95
N GLN A 142 9.27 -5.65 3.59
CA GLN A 142 10.00 -6.59 2.74
C GLN A 142 11.54 -6.44 2.83
N TYR A 143 12.04 -5.36 3.45
CA TYR A 143 13.47 -5.06 3.55
C TYR A 143 13.97 -5.28 4.99
N PRO A 144 14.60 -6.45 5.31
CA PRO A 144 15.17 -6.67 6.64
C PRO A 144 16.21 -5.60 6.99
N SER A 145 16.00 -4.93 8.12
CA SER A 145 16.88 -3.84 8.57
C SER A 145 18.34 -4.27 8.74
N GLU A 146 18.59 -5.55 9.03
CA GLU A 146 19.93 -6.12 9.20
C GLU A 146 20.73 -6.24 7.89
N LEU A 147 20.06 -6.16 6.73
CA LEU A 147 20.70 -6.27 5.42
C LEU A 147 20.93 -4.90 4.75
N ILE A 148 20.40 -3.85 5.35
CA ILE A 148 20.56 -2.47 4.89
C ILE A 148 21.64 -1.77 5.73
N SER A 149 22.56 -1.07 5.08
CA SER A 149 23.66 -0.37 5.77
C SER A 149 23.38 1.10 6.04
N GLU A 150 22.61 1.74 5.19
CA GLU A 150 22.25 3.15 5.31
C GLU A 150 20.87 3.38 4.71
N ALA A 151 20.15 4.36 5.26
CA ALA A 151 18.94 4.89 4.66
C ALA A 151 19.00 6.42 4.64
N ALA A 152 18.64 7.00 3.50
CA ALA A 152 18.58 8.45 3.32
C ALA A 152 17.18 8.86 2.85
N VAL A 153 16.63 9.93 3.40
CA VAL A 153 15.37 10.51 2.97
C VAL A 153 15.64 11.91 2.43
N TYR A 154 15.56 12.05 1.12
CA TYR A 154 15.73 13.33 0.42
C TYR A 154 14.37 14.05 0.38
N LYS A 155 14.26 15.12 1.16
CA LYS A 155 13.05 15.96 1.23
C LYS A 155 13.03 17.06 0.17
N SER A 156 14.22 17.46 -0.35
CA SER A 156 14.32 18.31 -1.53
C SER A 156 15.02 17.58 -2.67
N PRO A 157 14.49 17.63 -3.91
CA PRO A 157 15.08 16.93 -5.04
C PRO A 157 16.27 17.70 -5.63
N LYS A 158 17.13 16.97 -6.35
CA LYS A 158 18.13 17.52 -7.27
C LYS A 158 18.01 16.86 -8.63
N ALA A 159 18.48 17.50 -9.69
CA ALA A 159 18.27 17.01 -11.07
C ALA A 159 18.88 15.63 -11.34
N SER A 160 19.89 15.20 -10.57
CA SER A 160 20.52 13.87 -10.71
C SER A 160 19.73 12.74 -10.04
N LEU A 161 18.80 13.03 -9.10
CA LEU A 161 17.89 12.02 -8.54
C LEU A 161 16.84 11.61 -9.57
N ILE A 162 16.41 10.36 -9.51
CA ILE A 162 15.30 9.86 -10.35
C ILE A 162 14.03 10.60 -9.93
N GLU A 163 13.21 10.98 -10.91
CA GLU A 163 11.93 11.65 -10.70
C GLU A 163 10.87 10.68 -10.16
N GLY A 164 9.86 11.20 -9.43
CA GLY A 164 8.70 10.42 -8.95
C GLY A 164 8.38 10.68 -7.47
N GLY A 165 9.29 11.27 -6.72
CA GLY A 165 9.08 11.54 -5.29
C GLY A 165 8.50 12.93 -5.02
N ILE A 166 7.19 13.11 -5.19
CA ILE A 166 6.55 14.39 -4.83
C ILE A 166 6.59 14.64 -3.31
N ALA A 167 6.52 13.57 -2.50
CA ALA A 167 6.73 13.64 -1.05
C ALA A 167 8.21 13.79 -0.69
N GLY A 168 9.02 12.96 -1.33
CA GLY A 168 10.45 12.82 -1.14
C GLY A 168 10.96 11.51 -1.72
N THR A 169 12.25 11.29 -1.64
CA THR A 169 12.89 10.05 -2.10
C THR A 169 13.55 9.35 -0.92
N VAL A 170 13.26 8.06 -0.73
CA VAL A 170 13.95 7.17 0.21
C VAL A 170 14.98 6.37 -0.56
N GLU A 171 16.23 6.47 -0.15
CA GLU A 171 17.32 5.67 -0.68
C GLU A 171 17.78 4.68 0.38
N LEU A 172 17.64 3.39 0.11
CA LEU A 172 18.24 2.32 0.89
C LEU A 172 19.58 1.92 0.25
N LYS A 173 20.58 1.63 1.09
CA LYS A 173 21.89 1.19 0.62
C LYS A 173 22.29 -0.12 1.28
N THR A 174 22.83 -1.03 0.51
CA THR A 174 23.51 -2.22 1.02
C THR A 174 24.98 -1.92 1.30
N ALA A 175 25.61 -2.76 2.13
CA ALA A 175 27.00 -2.56 2.52
C ALA A 175 27.96 -2.64 1.32
N SER A 176 28.91 -1.68 1.23
CA SER A 176 30.01 -1.72 0.26
C SER A 176 31.18 -2.52 0.83
N PRO A 177 31.51 -3.68 0.22
CA PRO A 177 32.52 -4.58 0.80
C PRO A 177 33.96 -4.03 0.77
N LEU A 178 34.28 -3.07 -0.09
CA LEU A 178 35.61 -2.43 -0.08
C LEU A 178 35.73 -1.30 0.97
N ALA A 179 34.61 -0.86 1.55
CA ALA A 179 34.58 0.23 2.51
C ALA A 179 34.88 -0.21 3.97
N ILE A 180 34.98 -1.51 4.25
CA ILE A 180 35.31 -2.00 5.59
C ILE A 180 36.78 -1.73 5.93
N GLU A 181 37.08 -1.47 7.19
CA GLU A 181 38.48 -1.28 7.66
C GLU A 181 39.22 -2.61 7.75
N GLU A 182 38.58 -3.61 8.32
CA GLU A 182 39.17 -4.95 8.49
C GLU A 182 39.28 -5.72 7.18
N GLN A 183 40.14 -6.73 7.14
CA GLN A 183 40.24 -7.66 6.02
C GLN A 183 38.99 -8.51 5.89
N HIS A 184 38.38 -8.89 7.00
CA HIS A 184 37.18 -9.70 7.11
C HIS A 184 36.35 -9.21 8.28
N LYS A 185 35.05 -9.04 8.07
CA LYS A 185 34.05 -8.73 9.09
C LYS A 185 32.95 -9.78 9.04
N PHE A 186 32.55 -10.31 10.17
CA PHE A 186 31.46 -11.26 10.31
C PHE A 186 30.53 -10.83 11.43
N SER A 187 29.22 -10.88 11.19
CA SER A 187 28.21 -10.63 12.22
C SER A 187 27.16 -11.71 12.20
N ALA A 188 26.69 -12.13 13.37
CA ALA A 188 25.55 -13.03 13.55
C ALA A 188 24.66 -12.51 14.67
N ASN A 189 23.37 -12.41 14.41
CA ASN A 189 22.36 -11.97 15.37
C ASN A 189 21.29 -13.06 15.51
N MET A 190 20.84 -13.30 16.73
CA MET A 190 19.76 -14.23 17.04
C MET A 190 18.90 -13.62 18.13
N ARG A 191 17.58 -13.54 17.86
CA ARG A 191 16.57 -13.01 18.79
C ARG A 191 15.40 -14.00 18.88
N GLY A 192 14.94 -14.29 20.08
CA GLY A 192 13.65 -14.93 20.33
C GLY A 192 12.60 -13.86 20.62
N MET A 193 11.38 -14.11 20.23
CA MET A 193 10.21 -13.24 20.39
C MET A 193 9.10 -13.95 21.14
N TYR A 194 8.33 -13.21 21.93
CA TYR A 194 7.09 -13.64 22.55
C TYR A 194 6.06 -12.53 22.39
N ASN A 195 4.82 -12.88 21.97
CA ASN A 195 3.68 -11.99 21.89
C ASN A 195 2.64 -12.41 22.93
N ASP A 196 2.26 -11.51 23.83
CA ASP A 196 1.33 -11.83 24.94
C ASP A 196 -0.12 -11.99 24.47
N ARG A 197 -0.57 -11.28 23.43
CA ARG A 197 -1.91 -11.40 22.84
C ARG A 197 -2.17 -12.80 22.27
N ALA A 198 -1.15 -13.48 21.76
CA ALA A 198 -1.28 -14.83 21.23
C ALA A 198 -1.84 -15.85 22.25
N THR A 199 -1.61 -15.62 23.54
CA THR A 199 -2.16 -16.49 24.60
C THR A 199 -3.68 -16.40 24.74
N GLU A 200 -4.29 -15.35 24.18
CA GLU A 200 -5.73 -15.12 24.21
C GLU A 200 -6.46 -15.74 23.01
N ILE A 201 -5.71 -16.23 22.02
CA ILE A 201 -6.25 -16.71 20.74
C ILE A 201 -5.93 -18.21 20.61
N SER A 202 -6.97 -19.03 20.51
CA SER A 202 -6.82 -20.46 20.30
C SER A 202 -6.06 -20.74 19.00
N ASP A 203 -5.14 -21.72 19.01
CA ASP A 203 -4.28 -22.12 17.88
C ASP A 203 -3.30 -21.04 17.37
N ALA A 204 -3.16 -19.91 18.06
CA ALA A 204 -2.17 -18.91 17.68
C ALA A 204 -0.77 -19.29 18.17
N THR A 205 0.22 -19.00 17.34
CA THR A 205 1.64 -19.14 17.69
C THR A 205 2.06 -18.01 18.62
N GLU A 206 2.64 -18.35 19.79
CA GLU A 206 3.05 -17.35 20.80
C GLU A 206 4.50 -16.86 20.60
N TYR A 207 5.37 -17.70 20.01
CA TYR A 207 6.81 -17.49 19.95
C TYR A 207 7.29 -17.30 18.52
N GLY A 208 8.17 -16.34 18.35
CA GLY A 208 8.88 -16.10 17.09
C GLY A 208 10.38 -16.09 17.27
N HIS A 209 11.11 -15.97 16.18
CA HIS A 209 12.56 -15.82 16.19
C HIS A 209 13.04 -15.00 15.00
N ARG A 210 14.18 -14.34 15.19
CA ARG A 210 14.88 -13.58 14.17
C ARG A 210 16.34 -13.98 14.14
N LEU A 211 16.85 -14.29 12.96
CA LEU A 211 18.22 -14.74 12.75
C LEU A 211 18.83 -13.93 11.61
N SER A 212 20.03 -13.41 11.79
CA SER A 212 20.75 -12.79 10.68
C SER A 212 22.24 -13.13 10.71
N PHE A 213 22.82 -13.21 9.52
CA PHE A 213 24.25 -13.46 9.31
C PHE A 213 24.73 -12.50 8.23
N SER A 214 25.84 -11.85 8.46
CA SER A 214 26.52 -11.06 7.45
C SER A 214 28.02 -11.35 7.43
N TYR A 215 28.58 -11.33 6.24
CA TYR A 215 30.01 -11.47 5.99
C TYR A 215 30.44 -10.44 4.97
N GLN A 216 31.54 -9.76 5.25
CA GLN A 216 32.21 -8.86 4.32
C GLN A 216 33.71 -9.22 4.31
N GLY A 217 34.35 -9.18 3.15
CA GLY A 217 35.78 -9.50 3.06
C GLY A 217 36.44 -8.85 1.84
N LYS A 218 37.68 -8.43 2.06
CA LYS A 218 38.55 -7.90 1.00
C LYS A 218 39.58 -8.96 0.57
N PHE A 219 39.85 -9.02 -0.71
CA PHE A 219 40.74 -9.98 -1.36
C PHE A 219 41.59 -9.29 -2.42
N LEU A 220 42.61 -9.99 -2.94
CA LEU A 220 43.48 -9.53 -4.03
C LEU A 220 44.12 -8.16 -3.75
N ASP A 221 44.77 -8.06 -2.57
CA ASP A 221 45.39 -6.81 -2.10
C ASP A 221 44.38 -5.64 -2.08
N ASP A 222 43.20 -5.89 -1.51
CA ASP A 222 42.09 -4.97 -1.29
C ASP A 222 41.42 -4.41 -2.57
N THR A 223 41.71 -5.02 -3.73
CA THR A 223 41.06 -4.65 -4.99
C THR A 223 39.72 -5.35 -5.26
N LEU A 224 39.41 -6.42 -4.49
CA LEU A 224 38.18 -7.18 -4.62
C LEU A 224 37.48 -7.26 -3.27
N GLY A 225 36.25 -6.79 -3.19
CA GLY A 225 35.36 -6.89 -2.05
C GLY A 225 34.18 -7.83 -2.32
N VAL A 226 33.78 -8.60 -1.32
CA VAL A 226 32.60 -9.45 -1.34
C VAL A 226 31.79 -9.24 -0.07
N SER A 227 30.49 -9.00 -0.20
CA SER A 227 29.54 -8.95 0.92
C SER A 227 28.44 -9.97 0.72
N LEU A 228 28.10 -10.71 1.75
CA LEU A 228 26.99 -11.69 1.78
C LEU A 228 26.19 -11.47 3.05
N GLY A 229 24.86 -11.46 2.93
CA GLY A 229 23.95 -11.35 4.06
C GLY A 229 22.75 -12.26 3.90
N TYR A 230 22.25 -12.75 5.03
CA TYR A 230 21.01 -13.51 5.16
C TYR A 230 20.30 -13.07 6.43
N ALA A 231 19.00 -12.86 6.33
CA ALA A 231 18.13 -12.59 7.48
C ALA A 231 16.86 -13.42 7.37
N ARG A 232 16.48 -14.06 8.49
CA ARG A 232 15.21 -14.77 8.62
C ARG A 232 14.43 -14.18 9.79
N LEU A 233 13.17 -13.85 9.54
CA LEU A 233 12.16 -13.54 10.52
C LEU A 233 11.08 -14.62 10.49
N PHE A 234 10.73 -15.15 11.66
CA PHE A 234 9.52 -15.93 11.89
C PHE A 234 8.80 -15.32 13.08
N GLN A 235 7.57 -14.91 12.91
CA GLN A 235 6.81 -14.26 13.98
C GLN A 235 5.33 -14.60 13.93
N PRO A 236 4.64 -14.61 15.10
CA PRO A 236 3.19 -14.65 15.16
C PRO A 236 2.60 -13.33 14.60
N SER A 237 1.56 -13.47 13.77
CA SER A 237 0.69 -12.37 13.33
C SER A 237 -0.65 -12.54 14.06
N VAL A 238 -0.85 -11.79 15.14
CA VAL A 238 -1.99 -11.96 16.03
C VAL A 238 -2.67 -10.63 16.33
N SER A 239 -4.01 -10.65 16.37
CA SER A 239 -4.79 -9.54 16.88
C SER A 239 -6.18 -9.99 17.33
N THR A 240 -6.78 -9.22 18.23
CA THR A 240 -8.19 -9.31 18.58
C THR A 240 -8.85 -7.99 18.22
N GLN A 241 -9.97 -8.05 17.49
CA GLN A 241 -10.57 -6.84 16.93
C GLN A 241 -12.08 -6.83 16.95
N PHE A 242 -12.62 -5.61 17.11
CA PHE A 242 -13.97 -5.22 16.75
C PHE A 242 -13.91 -4.44 15.44
N ILE A 243 -14.82 -4.72 14.51
CA ILE A 243 -14.96 -4.01 13.24
C ILE A 243 -16.40 -3.54 13.11
N GLY A 244 -16.64 -2.24 13.20
CA GLY A 244 -17.91 -1.63 12.84
C GLY A 244 -18.10 -1.69 11.32
N LEU A 245 -19.30 -2.07 10.86
CA LEU A 245 -19.66 -1.99 9.46
C LEU A 245 -20.21 -0.59 9.13
N ALA A 246 -20.30 -0.26 7.85
CA ALA A 246 -20.66 1.08 7.39
C ALA A 246 -21.98 1.63 7.95
N TYR A 247 -22.08 2.95 8.10
CA TYR A 247 -23.25 3.72 8.54
C TYR A 247 -23.96 4.31 7.32
N ASN A 248 -24.56 3.50 6.49
CA ASN A 248 -25.23 3.87 5.24
C ASN A 248 -26.75 3.69 5.26
N GLY A 249 -27.30 3.10 6.32
CA GLY A 249 -28.75 3.01 6.51
C GLY A 249 -29.32 4.31 7.07
N GLN A 250 -30.53 4.66 6.65
CA GLN A 250 -31.26 5.83 7.13
C GLN A 250 -32.59 5.36 7.72
N VAL A 251 -32.91 5.74 8.97
CA VAL A 251 -34.10 5.30 9.68
C VAL A 251 -34.61 6.42 10.58
N ASP A 252 -35.93 6.67 10.58
CA ASP A 252 -36.60 7.52 11.56
C ASP A 252 -37.00 6.65 12.76
N VAL A 253 -36.22 6.73 13.84
CA VAL A 253 -36.49 5.95 15.08
C VAL A 253 -37.13 6.75 16.18
N ASP A 254 -37.14 8.06 16.11
CA ASP A 254 -37.66 8.93 17.16
C ASP A 254 -39.08 9.48 16.84
N GLY A 255 -39.48 9.44 15.58
CA GLY A 255 -40.80 9.87 15.11
C GLY A 255 -41.08 11.38 15.30
N LEU A 256 -40.03 12.19 15.36
CA LEU A 256 -40.16 13.65 15.52
C LEU A 256 -40.45 14.30 14.17
N GLU A 257 -41.73 14.53 13.87
CA GLU A 257 -42.10 15.30 12.67
C GLU A 257 -41.53 16.73 12.77
N GLY A 258 -40.59 17.06 11.88
CA GLY A 258 -40.00 18.40 11.77
C GLY A 258 -38.57 18.51 12.23
N ASP A 259 -37.94 17.44 12.62
CA ASP A 259 -36.50 17.34 12.65
C ASP A 259 -35.95 17.47 11.21
N THR A 260 -34.87 18.20 11.00
CA THR A 260 -34.29 18.45 9.66
C THR A 260 -32.78 18.26 9.68
N ASP A 261 -32.26 17.56 10.69
CA ASP A 261 -30.82 17.35 10.87
C ASP A 261 -30.31 16.10 10.13
N GLY A 262 -31.24 15.33 9.52
CA GLY A 262 -30.93 14.13 8.75
C GLY A 262 -30.33 14.38 7.37
N PRO A 263 -29.98 13.30 6.66
CA PRO A 263 -29.51 13.35 5.28
C PRO A 263 -30.47 14.08 4.32
N ALA A 264 -29.94 14.66 3.25
CA ALA A 264 -30.72 15.52 2.33
C ALA A 264 -31.93 14.83 1.68
N ASP A 265 -31.86 13.52 1.48
CA ASP A 265 -32.91 12.66 0.91
C ASP A 265 -33.92 12.14 1.94
N CYS A 266 -33.55 12.13 3.23
CA CYS A 266 -34.43 11.83 4.36
C CYS A 266 -34.11 12.77 5.55
N PRO A 267 -34.58 13.99 5.56
CA PRO A 267 -34.21 14.98 6.58
C PRO A 267 -34.58 14.62 8.01
N ASN A 268 -35.52 13.71 8.21
CA ASN A 268 -35.96 13.23 9.52
C ASN A 268 -35.36 11.87 9.90
N CYS A 269 -34.36 11.38 9.18
CA CYS A 269 -33.77 10.08 9.44
C CYS A 269 -32.45 10.21 10.16
N GLU A 270 -32.19 9.29 11.07
CA GLU A 270 -30.90 9.03 11.67
C GLU A 270 -30.11 8.03 10.80
N LEU A 271 -28.79 8.11 10.89
CA LEU A 271 -27.88 7.13 10.30
C LEU A 271 -27.78 5.89 11.19
N ILE A 272 -27.76 4.71 10.58
CA ILE A 272 -27.70 3.44 11.27
C ILE A 272 -26.64 2.53 10.68
N SER A 273 -25.93 1.78 11.56
CA SER A 273 -24.94 0.80 11.16
C SER A 273 -25.57 -0.42 10.49
N GLU A 274 -24.91 -0.95 9.48
CA GLU A 274 -25.24 -2.25 8.89
C GLU A 274 -25.00 -3.41 9.85
N GLY A 275 -24.00 -3.28 10.75
CA GLY A 275 -23.63 -4.30 11.72
C GLY A 275 -22.21 -4.18 12.21
N PHE A 276 -21.65 -5.31 12.64
CA PHE A 276 -20.28 -5.37 13.14
C PHE A 276 -19.68 -6.78 13.01
N GLU A 277 -18.36 -6.85 13.13
CA GLU A 277 -17.64 -8.11 13.27
C GLU A 277 -16.81 -8.12 14.55
N MET A 278 -16.63 -9.31 15.11
CA MET A 278 -15.74 -9.56 16.26
C MET A 278 -14.86 -10.72 15.86
N GLN A 279 -13.55 -10.52 15.83
CA GLN A 279 -12.65 -11.52 15.30
C GLN A 279 -11.42 -11.72 16.19
N HIS A 280 -11.04 -12.98 16.36
CA HIS A 280 -9.68 -13.39 16.65
C HIS A 280 -8.93 -13.57 15.31
N LYS A 281 -7.81 -12.90 15.16
CA LYS A 281 -6.86 -13.17 14.09
C LYS A 281 -5.63 -13.84 14.66
N GLY A 282 -5.23 -14.92 14.05
CA GLY A 282 -3.98 -15.62 14.34
C GLY A 282 -3.30 -16.00 13.04
N GLY A 283 -1.99 -16.20 13.10
CA GLY A 283 -1.23 -16.60 11.94
C GLY A 283 0.26 -16.57 12.19
N GLU A 284 0.99 -16.86 11.15
CA GLU A 284 2.45 -16.91 11.13
C GLU A 284 2.97 -16.17 9.92
N GLU A 285 4.01 -15.37 10.12
CA GLU A 285 4.73 -14.68 9.07
C GLU A 285 6.17 -15.16 9.05
N THR A 286 6.65 -15.52 7.88
CA THR A 286 8.05 -15.88 7.63
C THR A 286 8.61 -14.95 6.56
N ARG A 287 9.79 -14.39 6.83
CA ARG A 287 10.53 -13.60 5.85
C ARG A 287 11.96 -14.10 5.75
N ASP A 288 12.41 -14.37 4.53
CA ASP A 288 13.78 -14.74 4.21
C ASP A 288 14.39 -13.68 3.27
N GLY A 289 15.37 -12.93 3.76
CA GLY A 289 16.10 -11.92 2.99
C GLY A 289 17.53 -12.36 2.69
N TYR A 290 17.98 -12.09 1.47
CA TYR A 290 19.32 -12.38 0.99
C TYR A 290 19.91 -11.14 0.33
N VAL A 291 21.19 -10.84 0.65
CA VAL A 291 21.96 -9.82 -0.05
C VAL A 291 23.32 -10.39 -0.47
N ALA A 292 23.74 -10.03 -1.66
CA ALA A 292 25.09 -10.29 -2.14
C ALA A 292 25.61 -9.05 -2.87
N ALA A 293 26.82 -8.62 -2.56
CA ALA A 293 27.48 -7.52 -3.26
C ALA A 293 28.91 -7.94 -3.59
N PHE A 294 29.32 -7.54 -4.79
CA PHE A 294 30.64 -7.74 -5.34
C PHE A 294 31.16 -6.38 -5.82
N GLU A 295 32.36 -6.02 -5.39
CA GLU A 295 33.00 -4.77 -5.77
C GLU A 295 34.45 -5.06 -6.20
N TRP A 296 34.80 -4.64 -7.44
CA TRP A 296 36.12 -4.87 -7.98
C TRP A 296 36.72 -3.59 -8.53
N ALA A 297 37.81 -3.16 -7.88
CA ALA A 297 38.59 -1.98 -8.22
C ALA A 297 40.03 -2.39 -8.64
N PRO A 298 40.22 -2.94 -9.86
CA PRO A 298 41.53 -3.42 -10.33
C PRO A 298 42.59 -2.32 -10.46
N ILE A 299 42.12 -1.10 -10.61
CA ILE A 299 42.93 0.13 -10.65
C ILE A 299 42.14 1.25 -9.98
N ASP A 300 42.82 2.25 -9.45
CA ASP A 300 42.21 3.36 -8.68
C ASP A 300 41.16 4.16 -9.47
N THR A 301 41.21 4.12 -10.80
CA THR A 301 40.31 4.88 -11.69
C THR A 301 39.11 4.09 -12.20
N PHE A 302 38.99 2.80 -11.85
CA PHE A 302 37.89 1.96 -12.34
C PHE A 302 37.35 1.06 -11.23
N THR A 303 36.03 1.12 -11.04
CA THR A 303 35.30 0.25 -10.09
C THR A 303 34.10 -0.40 -10.79
N LEU A 304 33.96 -1.71 -10.63
CA LEU A 304 32.81 -2.49 -11.04
C LEU A 304 32.09 -3.00 -9.81
N LYS A 305 30.78 -2.69 -9.67
CA LYS A 305 29.92 -3.18 -8.61
C LYS A 305 28.84 -4.05 -9.21
N ALA A 306 28.53 -5.15 -8.55
CA ALA A 306 27.36 -5.98 -8.87
C ALA A 306 26.69 -6.34 -7.54
N ASP A 307 25.37 -6.19 -7.47
CA ASP A 307 24.61 -6.48 -6.27
C ASP A 307 23.30 -7.19 -6.58
N ALA A 308 22.85 -7.97 -5.64
CA ALA A 308 21.59 -8.68 -5.64
C ALA A 308 20.94 -8.58 -4.25
N PHE A 309 19.65 -8.27 -4.23
CA PHE A 309 18.79 -8.33 -3.05
C PHE A 309 17.58 -9.17 -3.39
N ILE A 310 17.24 -10.14 -2.53
CA ILE A 310 16.08 -11.01 -2.67
C ILE A 310 15.40 -11.08 -1.32
N SER A 311 14.09 -10.81 -1.29
CA SER A 311 13.23 -11.02 -0.13
C SER A 311 12.07 -11.92 -0.51
N LYS A 312 11.73 -12.84 0.38
CA LYS A 312 10.54 -13.69 0.28
C LYS A 312 9.77 -13.55 1.58
N PHE A 313 8.49 -13.33 1.44
CA PHE A 313 7.56 -13.19 2.54
C PHE A 313 6.42 -14.18 2.35
N ASP A 314 6.19 -14.99 3.37
CA ASP A 314 5.10 -15.95 3.43
C ASP A 314 4.26 -15.62 4.67
N SER A 315 2.98 -15.37 4.49
CA SER A 315 2.02 -15.14 5.56
C SER A 315 0.85 -16.10 5.42
N GLU A 316 0.57 -16.83 6.48
CA GLU A 316 -0.63 -17.65 6.63
C GLU A 316 -1.39 -17.15 7.84
N ALA A 317 -2.63 -16.70 7.64
CA ALA A 317 -3.44 -16.10 8.67
C ALA A 317 -4.88 -16.62 8.64
N PHE A 318 -5.49 -16.73 9.81
CA PHE A 318 -6.92 -17.00 9.97
C PHE A 318 -7.63 -15.86 10.68
N ALA A 319 -8.92 -15.68 10.38
CA ALA A 319 -9.82 -14.85 11.18
C ALA A 319 -11.05 -15.67 11.57
N ARG A 320 -11.40 -15.65 12.86
CA ARG A 320 -12.52 -16.43 13.41
C ARG A 320 -13.34 -15.58 14.37
N GLY A 321 -14.66 -15.74 14.34
CA GLY A 321 -15.51 -15.02 15.25
C GLY A 321 -16.92 -14.79 14.74
N PHE A 322 -17.44 -13.62 15.03
CA PHE A 322 -18.80 -13.22 14.71
C PHE A 322 -18.84 -12.19 13.60
N ARG A 323 -19.80 -12.35 12.67
CA ARG A 323 -20.31 -11.31 11.80
C ARG A 323 -21.80 -11.12 12.12
N VAL A 324 -22.14 -9.93 12.56
CA VAL A 324 -23.49 -9.60 13.00
C VAL A 324 -24.08 -8.57 12.05
N LYS A 325 -25.23 -8.90 11.44
CA LYS A 325 -26.01 -7.98 10.64
C LYS A 325 -27.18 -7.48 11.49
N LEU A 326 -27.24 -6.16 11.69
CA LEU A 326 -28.31 -5.53 12.48
C LEU A 326 -29.63 -5.37 11.71
N GLY A 327 -29.60 -5.53 10.37
CA GLY A 327 -30.77 -5.40 9.52
C GLY A 327 -31.11 -3.97 9.08
N GLY A 328 -30.32 -2.99 9.52
CA GLY A 328 -30.45 -1.59 9.12
C GLY A 328 -31.87 -1.05 9.32
N ILE A 329 -32.35 -0.29 8.32
CA ILE A 329 -33.69 0.33 8.31
C ILE A 329 -34.87 -0.64 8.43
N ASN A 330 -34.64 -1.93 8.14
CA ASN A 330 -35.68 -2.94 8.18
C ASN A 330 -35.72 -3.73 9.51
N ALA A 331 -34.78 -3.46 10.43
CA ALA A 331 -34.74 -4.12 11.72
C ALA A 331 -35.89 -3.66 12.63
N GLY A 332 -36.38 -4.56 13.49
CA GLY A 332 -37.21 -4.16 14.61
C GLY A 332 -36.34 -3.55 15.70
N ILE A 333 -36.35 -2.22 15.85
CA ILE A 333 -35.53 -1.51 16.81
C ILE A 333 -36.36 -1.13 18.02
N THR A 334 -35.92 -1.50 19.23
CA THR A 334 -36.53 -1.09 20.49
C THR A 334 -35.49 -0.44 21.39
N ASN A 335 -35.91 0.56 22.18
CA ASN A 335 -35.03 1.37 23.05
C ASN A 335 -33.82 1.98 22.26
N PRO A 336 -34.04 2.66 21.12
CA PRO A 336 -32.97 3.25 20.36
C PRO A 336 -32.22 4.28 21.21
N VAL A 337 -30.90 4.34 21.02
CA VAL A 337 -30.01 5.37 21.56
C VAL A 337 -29.46 6.16 20.39
N VAL A 338 -29.82 7.44 20.31
CA VAL A 338 -29.42 8.34 19.24
C VAL A 338 -28.50 9.42 19.80
N VAL A 339 -27.38 9.64 19.14
CA VAL A 339 -26.42 10.72 19.44
C VAL A 339 -25.97 11.35 18.12
N ASN A 340 -26.05 12.68 18.04
CA ASN A 340 -25.64 13.44 16.84
C ASN A 340 -26.19 12.84 15.54
N ASN A 341 -27.47 12.54 15.53
CA ASN A 341 -28.19 11.95 14.38
C ASN A 341 -27.72 10.52 13.97
N ASN A 342 -27.04 9.81 14.88
CA ASN A 342 -26.60 8.44 14.66
C ASN A 342 -27.28 7.51 15.66
N VAL A 343 -27.83 6.39 15.20
CA VAL A 343 -28.29 5.31 16.05
C VAL A 343 -27.08 4.53 16.54
N ILE A 344 -26.61 4.85 17.72
CA ILE A 344 -25.45 4.21 18.34
C ILE A 344 -25.80 3.00 19.17
N GLY A 345 -27.08 2.70 19.36
CA GLY A 345 -27.49 1.55 20.16
C GLY A 345 -28.98 1.30 20.16
N GLY A 346 -29.34 0.19 20.77
CA GLY A 346 -30.72 -0.28 20.91
C GLY A 346 -30.78 -1.80 21.01
N THR A 347 -32.00 -2.36 20.97
CA THR A 347 -32.22 -3.80 20.79
C THR A 347 -32.79 -4.06 19.42
N PHE A 348 -32.04 -4.77 18.62
CA PHE A 348 -32.33 -5.11 17.23
C PHE A 348 -32.93 -6.51 17.17
N SER A 349 -34.00 -6.66 16.47
CA SER A 349 -34.70 -7.94 16.27
C SER A 349 -35.11 -8.10 14.83
N ARG A 350 -35.24 -9.38 14.42
CA ARG A 350 -35.67 -9.72 13.06
C ARG A 350 -37.14 -9.35 12.87
N THR A 351 -37.46 -8.84 11.68
CA THR A 351 -38.82 -8.62 11.17
C THR A 351 -38.99 -9.37 9.85
N ASP A 352 -40.20 -9.41 9.28
CA ASP A 352 -40.45 -10.05 7.99
C ASP A 352 -39.60 -9.51 6.82
N ASN A 353 -39.14 -8.28 6.94
CA ASN A 353 -38.32 -7.59 5.92
C ASN A 353 -36.86 -7.40 6.33
N SER A 354 -36.47 -7.86 7.52
CA SER A 354 -35.12 -7.64 8.06
C SER A 354 -34.22 -8.84 7.85
N PHE A 355 -32.95 -8.58 7.60
CA PHE A 355 -31.87 -9.59 7.56
C PHE A 355 -31.09 -9.64 8.88
N THR A 356 -31.67 -9.17 9.99
CA THR A 356 -31.03 -9.25 11.32
C THR A 356 -30.64 -10.70 11.62
N ARG A 357 -29.35 -10.95 11.84
CA ARG A 357 -28.80 -12.31 12.00
C ARG A 357 -27.42 -12.30 12.64
N VAL A 358 -27.00 -13.47 13.10
CA VAL A 358 -25.66 -13.77 13.56
C VAL A 358 -25.05 -14.81 12.62
N GLU A 359 -23.86 -14.54 12.14
CA GLU A 359 -23.01 -15.42 11.34
C GLU A 359 -21.74 -15.71 12.11
N LEU A 360 -21.15 -16.89 11.93
CA LEU A 360 -19.82 -17.22 12.38
C LEU A 360 -18.89 -17.18 11.17
N VAL A 361 -17.72 -16.59 11.37
CA VAL A 361 -16.69 -16.38 10.34
C VAL A 361 -15.51 -17.31 10.61
N ASN A 362 -15.02 -17.95 9.54
CA ASN A 362 -13.76 -18.70 9.53
C ASN A 362 -13.06 -18.39 8.21
N ASP A 363 -12.20 -17.39 8.25
CA ASP A 363 -11.44 -16.95 7.09
C ASP A 363 -10.04 -17.53 7.13
N ASP A 364 -9.51 -17.85 5.98
CA ASP A 364 -8.17 -18.39 5.74
C ASP A 364 -7.51 -17.57 4.63
N ASN A 365 -6.46 -16.84 5.01
CA ASN A 365 -5.73 -15.95 4.12
C ASN A 365 -4.30 -16.43 3.96
N GLN A 366 -3.81 -16.40 2.73
CA GLN A 366 -2.41 -16.69 2.40
C GLN A 366 -1.87 -15.57 1.52
N ASP A 367 -0.64 -15.15 1.82
CA ASP A 367 0.05 -14.11 1.07
C ASP A 367 1.52 -14.53 0.89
N PHE A 368 1.93 -14.67 -0.37
CA PHE A 368 3.28 -15.08 -0.75
C PHE A 368 3.90 -14.00 -1.64
N ASP A 369 4.71 -13.17 -1.02
CA ASP A 369 5.38 -12.08 -1.70
C ASP A 369 6.84 -12.40 -2.00
N SER A 370 7.34 -11.90 -3.11
CA SER A 370 8.76 -11.90 -3.41
C SER A 370 9.22 -10.61 -4.07
N VAL A 371 10.38 -10.12 -3.63
CA VAL A 371 11.05 -8.96 -4.22
C VAL A 371 12.45 -9.38 -4.63
N THR A 372 12.83 -9.09 -5.87
CA THR A 372 14.17 -9.37 -6.41
C THR A 372 14.74 -8.13 -7.09
N ASN A 373 15.88 -7.65 -6.61
CA ASN A 373 16.59 -6.51 -7.16
C ASN A 373 18.00 -6.92 -7.56
N LEU A 374 18.35 -6.67 -8.82
CA LEU A 374 19.66 -6.99 -9.39
C LEU A 374 20.25 -5.73 -10.03
N GLY A 375 21.53 -5.51 -9.84
CA GLY A 375 22.20 -4.37 -10.43
C GLY A 375 23.65 -4.57 -10.75
N VAL A 376 24.12 -3.89 -11.79
CA VAL A 376 25.53 -3.79 -12.14
C VAL A 376 25.86 -2.34 -12.45
N ASN A 377 26.88 -1.82 -11.79
CA ASN A 377 27.40 -0.45 -11.95
C ASN A 377 28.88 -0.48 -12.32
N ALA A 378 29.27 0.28 -13.31
CA ALA A 378 30.68 0.48 -13.68
C ALA A 378 31.00 1.97 -13.63
N ALA A 379 31.89 2.36 -12.75
CA ALA A 379 32.40 3.72 -12.59
C ALA A 379 33.83 3.82 -13.13
N TRP A 380 34.09 4.83 -13.98
CA TRP A 380 35.39 5.03 -14.58
C TRP A 380 35.78 6.52 -14.57
N GLU A 381 36.91 6.82 -13.94
CA GLU A 381 37.57 8.12 -14.05
C GLU A 381 38.39 8.15 -15.34
N ILE A 382 37.83 8.74 -16.41
CA ILE A 382 38.46 8.84 -17.73
C ILE A 382 39.66 9.79 -17.69
N SER A 383 39.52 10.84 -16.88
CA SER A 383 40.59 11.84 -16.59
C SER A 383 40.36 12.42 -15.18
N PRO A 384 41.31 13.17 -14.62
CA PRO A 384 41.11 13.83 -13.33
C PRO A 384 39.87 14.72 -13.26
N ASP A 385 39.41 15.23 -14.41
CA ASP A 385 38.25 16.13 -14.48
C ASP A 385 36.98 15.46 -14.97
N LEU A 386 37.02 14.22 -15.48
CA LEU A 386 35.87 13.56 -16.10
C LEU A 386 35.72 12.14 -15.60
N SER A 387 34.59 11.85 -14.98
CA SER A 387 34.15 10.49 -14.66
C SER A 387 32.85 10.12 -15.38
N VAL A 388 32.66 8.83 -15.58
CA VAL A 388 31.44 8.24 -16.17
C VAL A 388 31.01 7.05 -15.36
N GLN A 389 29.70 6.90 -15.18
CA GLN A 389 29.07 5.73 -14.58
C GLN A 389 28.05 5.13 -15.52
N PHE A 390 28.05 3.81 -15.63
CA PHE A 390 27.03 3.03 -16.34
C PHE A 390 26.34 2.14 -15.33
N ASP A 391 25.02 2.14 -15.34
CA ASP A 391 24.20 1.32 -14.45
C ASP A 391 23.13 0.57 -15.23
N VAL A 392 22.99 -0.71 -14.91
CA VAL A 392 21.95 -1.60 -15.46
C VAL A 392 21.30 -2.29 -14.28
N SER A 393 19.96 -2.24 -14.22
CA SER A 393 19.23 -2.84 -13.12
C SER A 393 17.94 -3.50 -13.58
N ARG A 394 17.53 -4.50 -12.79
CA ARG A 394 16.22 -5.13 -12.84
C ARG A 394 15.65 -5.20 -11.44
N SER A 395 14.42 -4.72 -11.29
CA SER A 395 13.61 -4.86 -10.07
C SER A 395 12.36 -5.66 -10.42
N SER A 396 12.01 -6.67 -9.63
CA SER A 396 10.81 -7.48 -9.80
C SER A 396 10.14 -7.71 -8.46
N ALA A 397 8.84 -7.57 -8.41
CA ALA A 397 8.00 -7.89 -7.26
C ALA A 397 6.85 -8.78 -7.72
N GLU A 398 6.57 -9.83 -6.98
CA GLU A 398 5.48 -10.77 -7.25
C GLU A 398 4.71 -10.98 -5.94
N SER A 399 3.37 -10.99 -6.01
CA SER A 399 2.47 -11.34 -4.92
C SER A 399 1.46 -12.37 -5.40
N ASP A 400 1.30 -13.44 -4.63
CA ASP A 400 0.25 -14.45 -4.81
C ASP A 400 -0.56 -14.46 -3.51
N PHE A 401 -1.71 -13.78 -3.57
CA PHE A 401 -2.61 -13.62 -2.45
C PHE A 401 -3.89 -14.45 -2.64
N ARG A 402 -4.31 -15.09 -1.57
CA ARG A 402 -5.57 -15.81 -1.52
C ARG A 402 -6.35 -15.45 -0.27
N ASN A 403 -7.55 -14.94 -0.44
CA ASN A 403 -8.53 -14.74 0.62
C ASN A 403 -9.59 -15.85 0.53
N GLY A 404 -9.66 -16.73 1.53
CA GLY A 404 -10.64 -17.78 1.66
C GLY A 404 -11.65 -17.45 2.77
N LEU A 405 -12.94 -17.43 2.47
CA LEU A 405 -14.03 -17.07 3.38
C LEU A 405 -14.98 -18.26 3.57
N LEU A 406 -15.13 -18.72 4.81
CA LEU A 406 -16.16 -19.71 5.17
C LEU A 406 -17.10 -19.10 6.21
N TRP A 407 -18.35 -18.91 5.82
CA TRP A 407 -19.37 -18.34 6.68
C TRP A 407 -20.41 -19.36 7.07
N SER A 408 -20.83 -19.31 8.34
CA SER A 408 -21.87 -20.17 8.89
C SER A 408 -22.99 -19.33 9.44
N LEU A 409 -24.23 -19.63 9.07
CA LEU A 409 -25.42 -19.01 9.62
C LEU A 409 -25.80 -19.69 10.94
N VAL A 410 -26.19 -18.87 11.91
CA VAL A 410 -26.88 -19.33 13.13
C VAL A 410 -28.37 -19.26 12.85
N GLY A 411 -28.97 -20.44 12.62
CA GLY A 411 -30.37 -20.57 12.25
C GLY A 411 -31.25 -21.03 13.42
N GLU A 412 -32.53 -21.23 13.14
CA GLU A 412 -33.49 -21.81 14.11
C GLU A 412 -33.24 -23.31 14.29
N ASP A 413 -33.06 -24.03 13.18
CA ASP A 413 -32.83 -25.47 13.16
C ASP A 413 -31.97 -25.85 11.93
N ALA A 414 -30.72 -26.15 12.13
CA ALA A 414 -29.80 -26.58 11.08
C ALA A 414 -30.05 -28.02 10.62
N THR A 415 -30.82 -28.80 11.35
CA THR A 415 -31.22 -30.18 10.97
C THR A 415 -32.41 -30.22 9.99
N ALA A 416 -33.15 -29.15 9.83
CA ALA A 416 -34.25 -29.02 8.91
C ALA A 416 -33.82 -29.24 7.44
N THR A 417 -34.73 -29.73 6.60
CA THR A 417 -34.45 -29.92 5.16
C THR A 417 -34.23 -28.59 4.44
N ASN A 418 -35.01 -27.58 4.86
CA ASN A 418 -34.89 -26.20 4.40
C ASN A 418 -34.66 -25.29 5.62
N PRO A 419 -33.42 -25.11 6.08
CA PRO A 419 -33.12 -24.25 7.24
C PRO A 419 -33.47 -22.79 6.96
N VAL A 420 -33.87 -22.08 8.02
CA VAL A 420 -34.28 -20.69 7.97
C VAL A 420 -33.53 -19.90 9.03
N PHE A 421 -33.50 -18.55 8.89
CA PHE A 421 -33.00 -17.67 9.90
C PHE A 421 -33.73 -17.84 11.23
N ASP A 422 -33.06 -17.53 12.32
CA ASP A 422 -33.68 -17.49 13.65
C ASP A 422 -34.64 -16.29 13.77
N GLU A 423 -35.94 -16.57 13.83
CA GLU A 423 -36.98 -15.56 13.96
C GLU A 423 -36.99 -14.89 15.35
N ASN A 424 -36.32 -15.48 16.34
CA ASN A 424 -36.29 -14.99 17.72
C ASN A 424 -35.00 -14.28 18.07
N VAL A 425 -34.10 -14.02 17.12
CA VAL A 425 -32.83 -13.33 17.39
C VAL A 425 -33.07 -11.91 17.90
N GLN A 426 -32.39 -11.56 19.00
CA GLN A 426 -32.33 -10.21 19.53
C GLN A 426 -30.88 -9.89 19.91
N ILE A 427 -30.43 -8.72 19.46
CA ILE A 427 -29.08 -8.24 19.65
C ILE A 427 -29.19 -6.89 20.35
N SER A 428 -28.70 -6.81 21.57
CA SER A 428 -28.52 -5.52 22.25
C SER A 428 -27.13 -4.97 21.91
N TYR A 429 -27.08 -3.71 21.55
CA TYR A 429 -25.90 -3.09 21.00
C TYR A 429 -25.81 -1.65 21.48
N LEU A 430 -24.65 -1.22 22.00
CA LEU A 430 -24.36 0.15 22.38
C LEU A 430 -22.89 0.45 22.08
N LEU A 431 -22.66 1.38 21.18
CA LEU A 431 -21.34 1.91 20.87
C LEU A 431 -20.88 2.88 21.96
N ASN A 432 -19.60 2.84 22.28
CA ASN A 432 -18.96 3.67 23.30
C ASN A 432 -17.85 4.56 22.67
N GLY A 433 -18.11 5.11 21.47
CA GLY A 433 -17.14 5.88 20.70
C GLY A 433 -15.94 5.01 20.32
N LEU A 434 -14.74 5.45 20.66
CA LEU A 434 -13.47 4.74 20.39
C LEU A 434 -13.10 3.70 21.46
N ASN A 435 -14.09 3.22 22.23
CA ASN A 435 -13.92 2.11 23.17
C ASN A 435 -14.77 0.91 22.74
N LEU A 436 -14.43 -0.27 23.26
CA LEU A 436 -15.18 -1.48 22.96
C LEU A 436 -16.67 -1.31 23.27
N PRO A 437 -17.57 -1.73 22.37
CA PRO A 437 -19.01 -1.60 22.55
C PRO A 437 -19.57 -2.59 23.58
N ASP A 438 -20.72 -2.26 24.17
CA ASP A 438 -21.52 -3.18 24.95
C ASP A 438 -22.44 -3.98 24.01
N ILE A 439 -22.26 -5.30 23.94
CA ILE A 439 -23.03 -6.19 23.05
C ILE A 439 -23.60 -7.35 23.85
N GLY A 440 -24.86 -7.68 23.60
CA GLY A 440 -25.51 -8.82 24.20
C GLY A 440 -26.45 -9.54 23.23
N PHE A 441 -26.55 -10.85 23.42
CA PHE A 441 -27.41 -11.73 22.63
C PHE A 441 -28.41 -12.45 23.55
N ASN A 442 -29.63 -12.63 23.07
CA ASN A 442 -30.66 -13.38 23.80
C ASN A 442 -30.52 -14.89 23.73
N GLN A 443 -29.70 -15.42 22.79
CA GLN A 443 -29.58 -16.84 22.46
C GLN A 443 -28.09 -17.27 22.35
N THR A 444 -27.30 -17.01 23.39
CA THR A 444 -25.85 -17.31 23.39
C THR A 444 -25.54 -18.80 23.22
N ASP A 445 -26.38 -19.72 23.72
CA ASP A 445 -26.20 -21.16 23.59
C ASP A 445 -26.30 -21.64 22.13
N ALA A 446 -26.92 -20.86 21.24
CA ALA A 446 -27.08 -21.20 19.83
C ALA A 446 -25.75 -21.21 19.07
N PHE A 447 -24.77 -20.44 19.55
CA PHE A 447 -23.48 -20.29 18.86
C PHE A 447 -22.53 -21.48 19.04
N THR A 448 -22.84 -22.36 19.99
CA THR A 448 -22.12 -23.62 20.24
C THR A 448 -22.98 -24.86 20.00
N ASP A 449 -24.21 -24.69 19.48
CA ASP A 449 -25.13 -25.78 19.19
C ASP A 449 -25.04 -26.20 17.72
N LEU A 450 -24.53 -27.42 17.47
CA LEU A 450 -24.43 -28.01 16.13
C LEU A 450 -25.78 -28.14 15.39
N ASP A 451 -26.89 -28.22 16.12
CA ASP A 451 -28.22 -28.24 15.53
C ASP A 451 -28.70 -26.84 15.07
N ARG A 452 -27.94 -25.79 15.40
CA ARG A 452 -28.23 -24.40 15.09
C ARG A 452 -27.25 -23.74 14.14
N VAL A 453 -26.02 -24.27 13.98
CA VAL A 453 -24.94 -23.70 13.14
C VAL A 453 -24.75 -24.50 11.86
N MET A 454 -24.72 -23.83 10.73
CA MET A 454 -24.60 -24.45 9.42
C MET A 454 -23.76 -23.59 8.47
N VAL A 455 -22.81 -24.21 7.77
CA VAL A 455 -22.05 -23.51 6.73
C VAL A 455 -22.97 -23.07 5.60
N SER A 456 -23.00 -21.80 5.30
CA SER A 456 -23.90 -21.21 4.29
C SER A 456 -23.16 -20.78 3.02
N LYS A 457 -21.94 -20.28 3.12
CA LYS A 457 -21.13 -19.77 2.01
C LYS A 457 -19.68 -20.18 2.14
N TYR A 458 -19.08 -20.53 1.02
CA TYR A 458 -17.62 -20.57 0.82
C TYR A 458 -17.25 -19.70 -0.37
N GLY A 459 -16.27 -18.83 -0.19
CA GLY A 459 -15.70 -18.01 -1.24
C GLY A 459 -14.18 -18.06 -1.22
N ILE A 460 -13.55 -18.05 -2.37
CA ILE A 460 -12.10 -17.95 -2.52
C ILE A 460 -11.79 -16.95 -3.63
N TYR A 461 -10.91 -16.00 -3.32
CA TYR A 461 -10.61 -14.82 -4.13
C TYR A 461 -9.08 -14.68 -4.30
N PRO A 462 -8.45 -15.55 -5.10
CA PRO A 462 -7.03 -15.41 -5.36
C PRO A 462 -6.76 -14.27 -6.34
N PHE A 463 -5.63 -13.60 -6.13
CA PHE A 463 -5.07 -12.71 -7.13
C PHE A 463 -3.55 -12.79 -7.14
N GLU A 464 -3.00 -12.65 -8.34
CA GLU A 464 -1.57 -12.60 -8.57
C GLU A 464 -1.21 -11.22 -9.13
N ASN A 465 -0.24 -10.56 -8.50
CA ASN A 465 0.37 -9.33 -9.01
C ASN A 465 1.80 -9.62 -9.41
N LYS A 466 2.23 -9.03 -10.52
CA LYS A 466 3.62 -9.06 -10.93
C LYS A 466 4.03 -7.70 -11.48
N ASP A 467 5.12 -7.15 -10.96
CA ASP A 467 5.69 -5.88 -11.37
C ASP A 467 7.16 -6.04 -11.72
N GLU A 468 7.55 -5.73 -12.93
CA GLU A 468 8.92 -5.87 -13.43
C GLU A 468 9.40 -4.54 -14.02
N LEU A 469 10.61 -4.13 -13.67
CA LEU A 469 11.25 -2.90 -14.13
C LEU A 469 12.68 -3.18 -14.59
N ASP A 470 12.97 -2.92 -15.83
CA ASP A 470 14.34 -2.90 -16.39
C ASP A 470 14.79 -1.45 -16.61
N ALA A 471 15.98 -1.10 -16.11
CA ALA A 471 16.52 0.26 -16.27
C ALA A 471 17.99 0.29 -16.70
N TYR A 472 18.31 1.31 -17.49
CA TYR A 472 19.64 1.59 -18.02
C TYR A 472 19.95 3.06 -17.80
N ARG A 473 21.12 3.36 -17.20
CA ARG A 473 21.53 4.71 -16.87
C ARG A 473 22.99 4.97 -17.25
N VAL A 474 23.28 6.19 -17.67
CA VAL A 474 24.65 6.69 -17.86
C VAL A 474 24.72 8.09 -17.28
N ASP A 475 25.72 8.31 -16.43
CA ASP A 475 25.98 9.58 -15.76
C ASP A 475 27.42 10.02 -15.99
N PHE A 476 27.60 11.31 -16.17
CA PHE A 476 28.90 11.96 -16.33
C PHE A 476 29.05 13.03 -15.25
N GLN A 477 30.25 13.10 -14.65
CA GLN A 477 30.67 14.22 -13.80
C GLN A 477 31.87 14.89 -14.43
N TYR A 478 31.77 16.20 -14.63
CA TYR A 478 32.85 17.00 -15.20
C TYR A 478 33.21 18.15 -14.25
N TYR A 479 34.39 18.08 -13.68
CA TYR A 479 34.91 19.09 -12.79
C TYR A 479 35.51 20.29 -13.55
N VAL A 480 35.26 21.49 -13.08
CA VAL A 480 35.75 22.74 -13.67
C VAL A 480 36.22 23.65 -12.56
N ASP A 481 37.29 24.38 -12.85
CA ASP A 481 37.81 25.41 -11.96
C ASP A 481 37.42 26.80 -12.48
N VAL A 482 36.13 27.14 -12.28
CA VAL A 482 35.62 28.48 -12.63
C VAL A 482 34.94 29.11 -11.41
N PRO A 483 34.95 30.43 -11.27
CA PRO A 483 34.27 31.09 -10.19
C PRO A 483 32.77 30.66 -10.17
N ILE A 484 32.25 30.30 -8.99
CA ILE A 484 30.86 29.94 -8.72
C ILE A 484 30.54 28.47 -9.06
N ILE A 485 31.05 27.87 -10.13
CA ILE A 485 30.74 26.50 -10.57
C ILE A 485 31.96 25.61 -10.38
N SER A 486 31.83 24.55 -9.57
CA SER A 486 32.90 23.56 -9.36
C SER A 486 32.77 22.33 -10.28
N GLY A 487 31.65 22.14 -10.94
CA GLY A 487 31.44 21.01 -11.86
C GLY A 487 30.07 20.96 -12.48
N PHE A 488 29.93 20.05 -13.40
CA PHE A 488 28.66 19.68 -14.03
C PHE A 488 28.41 18.20 -13.89
N GLU A 489 27.16 17.84 -13.63
CA GLU A 489 26.66 16.47 -13.74
C GLU A 489 25.59 16.42 -14.83
N PHE A 490 25.64 15.41 -15.67
CA PHE A 490 24.62 15.19 -16.71
C PHE A 490 24.48 13.70 -16.99
N GLY A 491 23.27 13.28 -17.31
CA GLY A 491 23.03 11.87 -17.55
C GLY A 491 21.75 11.60 -18.32
N TYR A 492 21.58 10.33 -18.65
CA TYR A 492 20.41 9.80 -19.33
C TYR A 492 19.99 8.48 -18.70
N ARG A 493 18.67 8.29 -18.52
CA ARG A 493 18.07 7.04 -18.06
C ARG A 493 16.94 6.62 -18.99
N TYR A 494 16.90 5.34 -19.29
CA TYR A 494 15.79 4.63 -19.91
C TYR A 494 15.28 3.58 -18.94
N SER A 495 13.96 3.48 -18.78
CA SER A 495 13.34 2.38 -18.04
C SER A 495 12.09 1.88 -18.75
N ASP A 496 11.84 0.59 -18.60
CA ASP A 496 10.68 -0.13 -19.10
C ASP A 496 10.10 -0.96 -17.97
N ARG A 497 8.79 -0.75 -17.67
CA ARG A 497 8.07 -1.38 -16.58
C ARG A 497 6.84 -2.08 -17.11
N GLU A 498 6.61 -3.29 -16.64
CA GLU A 498 5.43 -4.11 -16.93
C GLU A 498 4.79 -4.53 -15.60
N TYR A 499 3.52 -4.19 -15.41
CA TYR A 499 2.70 -4.61 -14.28
C TYR A 499 1.56 -5.47 -14.79
N ASN A 500 1.41 -6.66 -14.21
CA ASN A 500 0.33 -7.59 -14.46
C ASN A 500 -0.50 -7.79 -13.20
N ASN A 501 -1.82 -7.81 -13.33
CA ASN A 501 -2.76 -8.17 -12.28
C ASN A 501 -3.70 -9.26 -12.82
N ASP A 502 -3.79 -10.38 -12.10
CA ASP A 502 -4.64 -11.52 -12.44
C ASP A 502 -5.59 -11.83 -11.28
N ARG A 503 -6.91 -11.66 -11.50
CA ARG A 503 -7.97 -11.88 -10.53
C ARG A 503 -8.79 -13.09 -10.91
N SER A 504 -9.08 -13.95 -9.95
CA SER A 504 -10.02 -15.05 -10.13
C SER A 504 -10.91 -15.24 -8.90
N VAL A 505 -12.00 -15.98 -9.04
CA VAL A 505 -12.97 -16.16 -7.96
C VAL A 505 -13.66 -17.50 -8.06
N PHE A 506 -14.02 -18.04 -6.91
CA PHE A 506 -15.00 -19.09 -6.77
C PHE A 506 -15.89 -18.80 -5.56
N GLU A 507 -17.20 -18.84 -5.77
CA GLU A 507 -18.19 -18.70 -4.70
C GLU A 507 -19.18 -19.85 -4.74
N TYR A 508 -19.54 -20.38 -3.57
CA TYR A 508 -20.53 -21.42 -3.38
C TYR A 508 -21.40 -21.11 -2.16
N GLY A 509 -22.71 -21.28 -2.32
CA GLY A 509 -23.66 -20.96 -1.27
C GLY A 509 -24.12 -19.50 -1.29
N ASN A 510 -24.74 -19.06 -0.21
CA ASN A 510 -25.29 -17.73 -0.07
C ASN A 510 -25.14 -17.23 1.37
N ASP A 511 -24.60 -16.03 1.55
CA ASP A 511 -24.35 -15.42 2.85
C ASP A 511 -25.58 -14.77 3.49
N SER A 512 -26.66 -14.55 2.74
CA SER A 512 -27.85 -13.88 3.24
C SER A 512 -29.00 -14.82 3.59
N ALA A 513 -29.04 -16.02 3.00
CA ALA A 513 -30.06 -17.04 3.26
C ALA A 513 -29.59 -18.41 2.81
N PHE A 514 -30.17 -19.47 3.33
CA PHE A 514 -29.94 -20.83 2.83
C PHE A 514 -30.55 -20.98 1.45
N SER A 515 -29.73 -21.27 0.46
CA SER A 515 -30.22 -21.49 -0.90
C SER A 515 -30.70 -22.93 -1.08
N VAL A 516 -31.85 -23.09 -1.73
CA VAL A 516 -32.41 -24.41 -2.02
C VAL A 516 -31.63 -25.13 -3.12
N SER A 517 -31.05 -24.38 -4.06
CA SER A 517 -30.24 -24.92 -5.16
C SER A 517 -28.82 -25.33 -4.72
N GLU A 518 -28.35 -24.79 -3.63
CA GLU A 518 -27.04 -25.01 -3.09
C GLU A 518 -27.17 -25.36 -1.59
N PRO A 519 -27.44 -26.63 -1.28
CA PRO A 519 -27.72 -27.03 0.10
C PRO A 519 -26.48 -26.76 0.98
N PRO A 520 -26.65 -26.10 2.15
CA PRO A 520 -25.59 -25.80 3.06
C PRO A 520 -24.94 -27.06 3.65
N LEU A 521 -23.67 -26.96 4.02
CA LEU A 521 -22.98 -28.04 4.72
C LEU A 521 -23.44 -28.10 6.17
N ARG A 522 -23.82 -29.30 6.64
CA ARG A 522 -24.07 -29.58 8.05
C ARG A 522 -22.78 -29.93 8.76
N LEU A 523 -22.52 -29.25 9.85
CA LEU A 523 -21.34 -29.49 10.67
C LEU A 523 -21.52 -30.75 11.55
N THR A 524 -20.43 -31.43 11.80
CA THR A 524 -20.34 -32.54 12.73
C THR A 524 -19.30 -32.23 13.82
N SER A 525 -19.36 -32.95 14.96
CA SER A 525 -18.49 -32.65 16.09
C SER A 525 -16.98 -32.81 15.84
N ASP A 526 -16.62 -33.49 14.78
CA ASP A 526 -15.23 -33.66 14.32
C ASP A 526 -14.75 -32.55 13.36
N MET A 527 -15.64 -31.67 12.95
CA MET A 527 -15.33 -30.50 12.10
C MET A 527 -15.24 -29.19 12.89
N VAL A 528 -15.53 -29.20 14.17
CA VAL A 528 -15.64 -27.96 14.95
C VAL A 528 -14.91 -28.04 16.29
N GLU A 529 -14.46 -26.86 16.75
CA GLU A 529 -13.92 -26.64 18.08
C GLU A 529 -14.66 -25.47 18.74
N GLN A 530 -14.94 -25.57 20.03
CA GLN A 530 -15.48 -24.45 20.79
C GLN A 530 -14.37 -23.50 21.17
N VAL A 531 -14.51 -22.23 20.81
CA VAL A 531 -13.62 -21.13 21.15
C VAL A 531 -14.26 -20.20 22.17
N ASP A 532 -13.50 -19.89 23.21
CA ASP A 532 -13.89 -18.96 24.25
C ASP A 532 -13.10 -17.65 24.08
N TRP A 533 -13.75 -16.51 24.35
CA TRP A 533 -13.07 -15.22 24.36
C TRP A 533 -12.37 -14.97 25.70
N SER A 534 -11.24 -14.28 25.65
CA SER A 534 -10.46 -13.90 26.84
C SER A 534 -10.02 -12.44 26.78
N GLY A 535 -9.32 -11.96 27.81
CA GLY A 535 -8.86 -10.59 27.91
C GLY A 535 -9.99 -9.56 27.86
N ASP A 536 -9.77 -8.46 27.14
CA ASP A 536 -10.74 -7.36 27.00
C ASP A 536 -12.03 -7.77 26.29
N PHE A 537 -12.00 -8.86 25.54
CA PHE A 537 -13.12 -9.42 24.79
C PHE A 537 -13.84 -10.56 25.52
N GLY A 538 -13.43 -10.91 26.77
CA GLY A 538 -13.94 -12.04 27.53
C GLY A 538 -15.44 -11.96 27.92
N TYR A 539 -16.12 -10.85 27.61
CA TYR A 539 -17.57 -10.72 27.79
C TYR A 539 -18.39 -11.26 26.62
N PHE A 540 -17.73 -11.62 25.47
CA PHE A 540 -18.41 -12.24 24.35
C PHE A 540 -18.73 -13.71 24.59
N PRO A 541 -19.83 -14.23 24.00
CA PRO A 541 -20.18 -15.64 24.11
C PRO A 541 -19.23 -16.53 23.32
N SER A 542 -19.03 -17.75 23.80
CA SER A 542 -18.30 -18.79 23.08
C SER A 542 -18.99 -19.12 21.75
N TYR A 543 -18.20 -19.59 20.79
CA TYR A 543 -18.69 -19.95 19.46
C TYR A 543 -18.01 -21.19 18.92
N LEU A 544 -18.56 -21.77 17.82
CA LEU A 544 -17.92 -22.87 17.09
C LEU A 544 -16.98 -22.29 16.02
N SER A 545 -15.71 -22.61 16.12
CA SER A 545 -14.75 -22.49 15.01
C SER A 545 -14.82 -23.73 14.16
N VAL A 546 -14.79 -23.57 12.85
CA VAL A 546 -14.91 -24.67 11.87
C VAL A 546 -13.51 -25.03 11.35
N ASP A 547 -13.16 -26.32 11.40
CA ASP A 547 -12.01 -26.83 10.66
C ASP A 547 -12.29 -26.77 9.16
N LEU A 548 -11.64 -25.81 8.49
CA LEU A 548 -11.90 -25.47 7.10
C LEU A 548 -11.66 -26.65 6.16
N ASP A 549 -10.58 -27.39 6.37
CA ASP A 549 -10.21 -28.53 5.52
C ASP A 549 -11.22 -29.68 5.64
N SER A 550 -11.62 -30.02 6.85
CA SER A 550 -12.62 -31.05 7.10
C SER A 550 -13.97 -30.67 6.51
N ALA A 551 -14.40 -29.40 6.70
CA ALA A 551 -15.64 -28.87 6.18
C ALA A 551 -15.67 -28.87 4.63
N LEU A 552 -14.63 -28.34 3.98
CA LEU A 552 -14.55 -28.29 2.52
C LEU A 552 -14.44 -29.68 1.87
N ASN A 553 -13.71 -30.61 2.49
CA ASN A 553 -13.62 -31.99 2.01
C ASN A 553 -14.99 -32.72 2.10
N ALA A 554 -15.77 -32.41 3.12
CA ALA A 554 -17.12 -32.95 3.26
C ALA A 554 -18.10 -32.31 2.27
N TRP A 555 -17.98 -31.00 2.00
CA TRP A 555 -18.85 -30.29 1.06
C TRP A 555 -18.50 -30.61 -0.39
N PHE A 556 -17.23 -30.82 -0.70
CA PHE A 556 -16.72 -31.13 -2.04
C PHE A 556 -16.00 -32.48 -2.10
N PRO A 557 -16.70 -33.60 -1.88
CA PRO A 557 -16.07 -34.93 -1.81
C PRO A 557 -15.43 -35.40 -3.13
N SER A 558 -15.78 -34.77 -4.25
CA SER A 558 -15.18 -35.02 -5.57
C SER A 558 -14.01 -34.11 -5.91
N GLY A 559 -13.59 -33.25 -4.99
CA GLY A 559 -12.55 -32.24 -5.15
C GLY A 559 -13.11 -30.81 -5.07
N ARG A 560 -12.35 -29.93 -4.46
CA ARG A 560 -12.73 -28.50 -4.32
C ARG A 560 -12.76 -27.83 -5.69
N PRO A 561 -13.78 -27.02 -5.98
CA PRO A 561 -13.78 -26.20 -7.18
C PRO A 561 -12.56 -25.28 -7.23
N GLN A 562 -12.09 -25.00 -8.44
CA GLN A 562 -10.97 -24.09 -8.63
C GLN A 562 -11.49 -22.71 -9.00
N PRO A 563 -10.86 -21.63 -8.50
CA PRO A 563 -11.15 -20.27 -8.92
C PRO A 563 -11.00 -20.08 -10.43
N VAL A 564 -11.82 -19.22 -10.99
CA VAL A 564 -11.85 -18.96 -12.45
C VAL A 564 -12.07 -17.48 -12.71
N GLN A 565 -11.52 -17.00 -13.84
CA GLN A 565 -11.91 -15.72 -14.41
C GLN A 565 -13.15 -15.94 -15.30
N THR A 566 -14.18 -15.17 -15.08
CA THR A 566 -15.41 -15.34 -15.87
C THR A 566 -16.25 -14.07 -15.92
N TRP A 567 -16.86 -13.84 -17.09
CA TRP A 567 -17.97 -12.92 -17.22
C TRP A 567 -19.25 -13.54 -16.64
N GLY A 568 -20.06 -12.74 -16.00
CA GLY A 568 -21.32 -13.17 -15.41
C GLY A 568 -22.32 -13.76 -16.40
N PRO A 569 -23.55 -14.11 -15.97
CA PRO A 569 -24.49 -14.98 -16.72
C PRO A 569 -25.00 -14.41 -18.04
N GLY A 570 -24.78 -13.16 -18.34
CA GLY A 570 -24.97 -12.63 -19.69
C GLY A 570 -23.92 -13.08 -20.70
N ALA A 571 -22.82 -13.65 -20.24
CA ALA A 571 -21.77 -14.18 -21.09
C ALA A 571 -22.09 -15.65 -21.43
N ALA A 572 -22.71 -15.85 -22.56
CA ALA A 572 -23.14 -17.17 -22.99
C ALA A 572 -21.96 -18.16 -23.04
N GLY A 573 -22.11 -19.28 -22.38
CA GLY A 573 -21.18 -20.41 -22.46
C GLY A 573 -20.05 -20.37 -21.42
N VAL A 574 -20.05 -19.46 -20.51
CA VAL A 574 -19.14 -19.48 -19.40
C VAL A 574 -19.63 -20.45 -18.34
N ILE A 575 -18.71 -21.24 -17.89
CA ILE A 575 -18.76 -22.24 -16.85
C ILE A 575 -20.02 -22.15 -15.98
N ASN A 576 -21.03 -22.94 -16.34
CA ASN A 576 -22.24 -23.13 -15.53
C ASN A 576 -21.91 -24.10 -14.39
N GLY A 577 -21.15 -23.67 -13.42
CA GLY A 577 -20.86 -24.41 -12.22
C GLY A 577 -21.40 -23.69 -10.99
N PRO A 578 -21.57 -24.42 -9.87
CA PRO A 578 -21.80 -23.77 -8.59
C PRO A 578 -20.71 -22.75 -8.32
N GLY A 579 -21.07 -21.57 -7.80
CA GLY A 579 -20.14 -20.53 -7.48
C GLY A 579 -19.73 -19.59 -8.62
N THR A 580 -20.16 -19.85 -9.86
CA THR A 580 -19.96 -18.93 -10.97
C THR A 580 -21.28 -18.23 -11.31
N GLY A 581 -21.26 -16.92 -11.35
CA GLY A 581 -22.48 -16.13 -11.54
C GLY A 581 -22.20 -14.72 -12.04
N PRO A 582 -23.23 -13.83 -12.05
CA PRO A 582 -23.06 -12.45 -12.48
C PRO A 582 -22.00 -11.69 -11.66
N ALA A 583 -21.85 -12.06 -10.40
CA ALA A 583 -20.92 -11.43 -9.48
C ALA A 583 -19.44 -11.69 -9.82
N THR A 584 -19.13 -12.58 -10.75
CA THR A 584 -17.73 -12.94 -11.10
C THR A 584 -17.17 -12.14 -12.28
N ALA A 585 -17.96 -11.33 -12.96
CA ALA A 585 -17.53 -10.55 -14.12
C ALA A 585 -16.41 -9.54 -13.80
N TRP A 586 -16.34 -9.05 -12.57
CA TRP A 586 -15.31 -8.13 -12.09
C TRP A 586 -13.90 -8.70 -12.23
N THR A 587 -13.70 -9.99 -12.15
CA THR A 587 -12.39 -10.63 -12.28
C THR A 587 -11.70 -10.30 -13.60
N LEU A 588 -12.46 -10.30 -14.70
CA LEU A 588 -11.94 -9.92 -16.02
C LEU A 588 -11.78 -8.39 -16.18
N GLN A 589 -12.57 -7.60 -15.43
CA GLN A 589 -12.44 -6.15 -15.45
C GLN A 589 -11.22 -5.67 -14.68
N GLU A 590 -10.86 -6.36 -13.59
CA GLU A 590 -9.72 -6.02 -12.75
C GLU A 590 -8.41 -6.69 -13.19
N SER A 591 -8.44 -7.65 -14.11
CA SER A 591 -7.23 -8.30 -14.65
C SER A 591 -6.71 -7.59 -15.87
N GLY A 592 -5.39 -7.54 -16.04
CA GLY A 592 -4.76 -6.96 -17.23
C GLY A 592 -3.31 -6.51 -16.98
N ASP A 593 -2.74 -5.94 -18.04
CA ASP A 593 -1.36 -5.48 -18.04
C ASP A 593 -1.30 -3.96 -18.19
N VAL A 594 -0.35 -3.34 -17.49
CA VAL A 594 0.03 -1.93 -17.62
C VAL A 594 1.52 -1.86 -17.99
N PHE A 595 1.85 -1.10 -19.00
CA PHE A 595 3.22 -0.88 -19.46
C PHE A 595 3.60 0.58 -19.30
N GLU A 596 4.79 0.86 -18.79
CA GLU A 596 5.32 2.21 -18.65
C GLU A 596 6.75 2.29 -19.19
N THR A 597 7.00 3.14 -20.18
CA THR A 597 8.34 3.41 -20.69
C THR A 597 8.72 4.85 -20.38
N VAL A 598 9.83 5.06 -19.69
CA VAL A 598 10.33 6.39 -19.32
C VAL A 598 11.70 6.66 -19.91
N ASN A 599 11.85 7.82 -20.55
CA ASN A 599 13.12 8.36 -20.99
C ASN A 599 13.37 9.67 -20.27
N SER A 600 14.48 9.78 -19.56
CA SER A 600 14.83 11.02 -18.85
C SER A 600 16.28 11.41 -19.07
N ALA A 601 16.52 12.73 -19.10
CA ALA A 601 17.86 13.30 -19.19
C ALA A 601 17.97 14.50 -18.25
N TYR A 602 19.13 14.69 -17.64
CA TYR A 602 19.36 15.81 -16.75
C TYR A 602 20.69 16.52 -17.00
N LEU A 603 20.72 17.80 -16.60
CA LEU A 603 21.92 18.60 -16.52
C LEU A 603 21.88 19.40 -15.21
N MET A 604 22.95 19.32 -14.43
CA MET A 604 23.11 19.98 -13.13
C MET A 604 24.50 20.62 -13.01
N ALA A 605 24.56 21.84 -12.51
CA ALA A 605 25.79 22.51 -12.14
C ALA A 605 25.98 22.47 -10.61
N LYS A 606 27.18 22.11 -10.15
CA LYS A 606 27.58 22.18 -8.75
C LYS A 606 28.08 23.59 -8.46
N ILE A 607 27.53 24.19 -7.40
CA ILE A 607 27.88 25.55 -6.94
C ILE A 607 28.87 25.44 -5.79
N ASN A 608 29.97 26.20 -5.88
CA ASN A 608 30.91 26.39 -4.79
C ASN A 608 31.47 27.83 -4.91
N THR A 609 31.06 28.71 -4.01
CA THR A 609 31.40 30.13 -4.08
C THR A 609 31.31 30.77 -2.70
N GLU A 610 31.66 32.06 -2.63
CA GLU A 610 31.48 32.87 -1.44
C GLU A 610 30.62 34.12 -1.76
N ILE A 611 29.66 34.40 -0.91
CA ILE A 611 28.89 35.65 -0.96
C ILE A 611 29.30 36.52 0.20
N GLY A 612 30.18 37.50 -0.07
CA GLY A 612 30.87 38.27 0.96
C GLY A 612 31.93 37.43 1.67
N SER A 613 31.65 36.98 2.89
CA SER A 613 32.48 36.04 3.67
C SER A 613 31.76 34.75 4.02
N ILE A 614 30.62 34.51 3.41
CA ILE A 614 29.77 33.32 3.65
C ILE A 614 30.03 32.32 2.55
N PRO A 615 30.61 31.14 2.84
CA PRO A 615 30.71 30.05 1.88
C PRO A 615 29.31 29.56 1.45
N VAL A 616 29.12 29.35 0.16
CA VAL A 616 27.89 28.88 -0.42
C VAL A 616 28.17 27.68 -1.32
N THR A 617 27.58 26.56 -0.99
CA THR A 617 27.64 25.33 -1.78
C THR A 617 26.23 24.94 -2.25
N GLY A 618 26.14 24.04 -3.22
CA GLY A 618 24.84 23.55 -3.66
C GLY A 618 24.81 23.11 -5.10
N ASN A 619 23.61 23.05 -5.66
CA ASN A 619 23.39 22.62 -7.02
C ASN A 619 22.22 23.38 -7.68
N VAL A 620 22.27 23.49 -9.00
CA VAL A 620 21.17 23.97 -9.84
C VAL A 620 21.09 23.10 -11.08
N GLY A 621 19.90 22.61 -11.40
CA GLY A 621 19.78 21.72 -12.53
C GLY A 621 18.37 21.66 -13.11
N VAL A 622 18.23 20.89 -14.16
CA VAL A 622 16.98 20.62 -14.84
C VAL A 622 16.97 19.16 -15.31
N ARG A 623 15.82 18.53 -15.15
CA ARG A 623 15.56 17.17 -15.67
C ARG A 623 14.40 17.24 -16.66
N TYR A 624 14.58 16.62 -17.82
CA TYR A 624 13.56 16.39 -18.83
C TYR A 624 13.12 14.94 -18.75
N VAL A 625 11.81 14.70 -18.75
CA VAL A 625 11.21 13.37 -18.66
C VAL A 625 10.20 13.21 -19.79
N LYS A 626 10.24 12.08 -20.49
CA LYS A 626 9.21 11.66 -21.44
C LYS A 626 8.72 10.29 -21.04
N SER A 627 7.42 10.19 -20.75
CA SER A 627 6.75 8.96 -20.33
C SER A 627 5.74 8.52 -21.39
N LYS A 628 5.66 7.20 -21.58
CA LYS A 628 4.61 6.54 -22.32
C LYS A 628 4.01 5.46 -21.45
N GLN A 629 2.73 5.53 -21.24
CA GLN A 629 1.96 4.50 -20.51
C GLN A 629 0.96 3.86 -21.45
N SER A 630 0.73 2.55 -21.25
CA SER A 630 -0.20 1.76 -22.05
C SER A 630 -0.87 0.73 -21.15
N SER A 631 -2.12 0.42 -21.40
CA SER A 631 -2.85 -0.60 -20.65
C SER A 631 -3.68 -1.47 -21.57
N THR A 632 -3.73 -2.77 -21.25
CA THR A 632 -4.69 -3.67 -21.85
C THR A 632 -6.09 -3.34 -21.37
N THR A 633 -7.07 -3.51 -22.22
CA THR A 633 -8.49 -3.34 -21.90
C THR A 633 -9.31 -4.41 -22.60
N LEU A 634 -10.47 -4.72 -22.05
CA LEU A 634 -11.47 -5.56 -22.70
C LEU A 634 -12.52 -4.66 -23.34
N GLN A 635 -12.52 -4.63 -24.66
CA GLN A 635 -13.51 -3.87 -25.40
C GLN A 635 -14.63 -4.79 -25.90
N ARG A 636 -15.86 -4.36 -25.68
CA ARG A 636 -17.01 -5.07 -26.20
C ARG A 636 -17.01 -4.98 -27.73
N ALA A 637 -16.87 -6.14 -28.39
CA ALA A 637 -16.82 -6.20 -29.84
C ALA A 637 -18.22 -6.26 -30.46
N THR A 638 -19.25 -6.58 -29.65
CA THR A 638 -20.61 -6.82 -30.15
C THR A 638 -21.63 -6.49 -29.09
N GLN A 639 -22.78 -6.03 -29.53
CA GLN A 639 -23.94 -5.82 -28.71
C GLN A 639 -24.83 -7.05 -28.70
N LEU A 640 -25.21 -7.52 -27.51
CA LEU A 640 -26.15 -8.59 -27.32
C LEU A 640 -27.57 -8.02 -27.21
N ILE A 641 -28.41 -8.42 -28.13
CA ILE A 641 -29.87 -8.33 -27.95
C ILE A 641 -30.32 -9.71 -27.50
N GLN A 642 -30.74 -9.87 -26.24
CA GLN A 642 -31.23 -11.13 -25.72
C GLN A 642 -32.71 -11.28 -26.06
N ASP A 643 -33.02 -12.33 -26.79
CA ASP A 643 -34.39 -12.85 -26.91
C ASP A 643 -34.73 -13.65 -25.64
N LEU A 644 -35.57 -13.07 -24.79
CA LEU A 644 -35.89 -13.64 -23.47
C LEU A 644 -36.72 -14.95 -23.56
N GLU A 645 -37.35 -15.26 -24.70
CA GLU A 645 -38.07 -16.50 -24.86
C GLU A 645 -37.18 -17.68 -25.28
N THR A 646 -36.21 -17.41 -26.13
CA THR A 646 -35.33 -18.45 -26.67
C THR A 646 -34.00 -18.53 -25.94
N GLY A 647 -33.68 -17.54 -25.11
CA GLY A 647 -32.36 -17.37 -24.48
C GLY A 647 -31.24 -17.14 -25.50
N THR A 648 -31.57 -16.90 -26.76
CA THR A 648 -30.61 -16.65 -27.83
C THR A 648 -30.26 -15.17 -27.89
N SER A 649 -28.96 -14.88 -27.98
CA SER A 649 -28.47 -13.53 -28.15
C SER A 649 -28.15 -13.29 -29.61
N VAL A 650 -28.65 -12.19 -30.17
CA VAL A 650 -28.34 -11.78 -31.54
C VAL A 650 -27.22 -10.75 -31.44
N GLU A 651 -26.15 -11.02 -32.16
CA GLU A 651 -24.93 -10.23 -32.20
C GLU A 651 -25.06 -9.09 -33.21
N VAL A 652 -24.81 -7.85 -32.76
CA VAL A 652 -24.68 -6.67 -33.64
C VAL A 652 -23.25 -6.18 -33.51
N SER A 653 -22.45 -6.33 -34.55
CA SER A 653 -21.02 -5.93 -34.54
C SER A 653 -20.85 -4.47 -34.90
N ASP A 654 -20.18 -3.72 -34.03
CA ASP A 654 -19.64 -2.39 -34.37
C ASP A 654 -18.16 -2.30 -33.94
N PRO A 655 -17.26 -1.83 -34.81
CA PRO A 655 -15.85 -1.71 -34.45
C PRO A 655 -15.66 -0.51 -33.54
N ILE A 656 -15.00 -0.72 -32.40
CA ILE A 656 -14.65 0.35 -31.47
C ILE A 656 -13.59 1.23 -32.09
N ALA A 657 -13.91 2.51 -32.29
CA ALA A 657 -13.00 3.48 -32.94
C ALA A 657 -11.78 3.76 -32.04
N GLY A 658 -10.59 3.65 -32.61
CA GLY A 658 -9.32 4.03 -31.97
C GLY A 658 -8.61 2.93 -31.15
N ALA A 659 -9.22 1.75 -30.97
CA ALA A 659 -8.56 0.67 -30.27
C ALA A 659 -7.63 -0.12 -31.21
N GLN A 660 -6.42 -0.38 -30.74
CA GLN A 660 -5.47 -1.28 -31.43
C GLN A 660 -5.68 -2.71 -30.93
N ASN A 661 -5.87 -3.65 -31.84
CA ASN A 661 -5.96 -5.06 -31.48
C ASN A 661 -4.62 -5.54 -30.93
N ILE A 662 -4.68 -6.23 -29.78
CA ILE A 662 -3.54 -6.99 -29.27
C ILE A 662 -3.52 -8.30 -30.05
N THR A 663 -2.44 -8.50 -30.78
CA THR A 663 -2.05 -9.68 -31.59
C THR A 663 -2.99 -10.87 -31.81
N ASP A 664 -2.90 -11.39 -32.97
CA ASP A 664 -3.64 -12.31 -33.78
C ASP A 664 -4.10 -13.66 -33.20
N ASP A 665 -3.66 -14.05 -32.00
CA ASP A 665 -3.94 -15.37 -31.42
C ASP A 665 -5.01 -15.38 -30.32
N VAL A 666 -5.48 -14.22 -29.86
CA VAL A 666 -6.51 -14.11 -28.86
C VAL A 666 -7.86 -13.86 -29.54
N GLY A 667 -8.68 -14.89 -29.61
CA GLY A 667 -10.06 -14.80 -30.09
C GLY A 667 -10.91 -13.86 -29.22
N LEU A 668 -12.18 -13.68 -29.58
CA LEU A 668 -13.15 -12.99 -28.74
C LEU A 668 -13.29 -13.71 -27.40
N ILE A 669 -13.09 -13.01 -26.28
CA ILE A 669 -13.38 -13.55 -24.96
C ILE A 669 -14.90 -13.69 -24.86
N ASN A 670 -15.37 -14.89 -24.61
CA ASN A 670 -16.80 -15.21 -24.56
C ASN A 670 -17.60 -14.76 -25.80
N ASN A 671 -16.97 -14.70 -26.98
CA ASN A 671 -17.54 -14.23 -28.26
C ASN A 671 -17.97 -12.76 -28.30
N PHE A 672 -17.73 -11.97 -27.22
CA PHE A 672 -18.26 -10.59 -27.12
C PHE A 672 -17.19 -9.54 -26.86
N TYR A 673 -16.09 -9.94 -26.25
CA TYR A 673 -15.02 -9.03 -25.85
C TYR A 673 -13.72 -9.37 -26.54
N ARG A 674 -12.96 -8.38 -26.89
CA ARG A 674 -11.60 -8.54 -27.44
C ARG A 674 -10.61 -7.72 -26.65
N PRO A 675 -9.39 -8.21 -26.46
CA PRO A 675 -8.32 -7.39 -25.91
C PRO A 675 -7.96 -6.23 -26.84
N ALA A 676 -7.64 -5.08 -26.24
CA ALA A 676 -7.13 -3.92 -26.93
C ALA A 676 -6.07 -3.23 -26.09
N LEU A 677 -5.22 -2.41 -26.70
CA LEU A 677 -4.20 -1.63 -25.99
C LEU A 677 -4.51 -0.14 -26.15
N ILE A 678 -4.59 0.56 -25.02
CA ILE A 678 -4.75 2.02 -24.98
C ILE A 678 -3.43 2.62 -24.51
N SER A 679 -2.97 3.70 -25.16
CA SER A 679 -1.69 4.34 -24.84
C SER A 679 -1.84 5.85 -24.68
N HIS A 680 -1.07 6.42 -23.76
CA HIS A 680 -0.94 7.86 -23.54
C HIS A 680 0.53 8.26 -23.38
N GLU A 681 0.91 9.44 -23.89
CA GLU A 681 2.27 9.99 -23.78
C GLU A 681 2.25 11.41 -23.26
N TYR A 682 3.19 11.73 -22.36
CA TYR A 682 3.39 13.08 -21.84
C TYR A 682 4.88 13.38 -21.64
N SER A 683 5.22 14.65 -21.41
CA SER A 683 6.61 15.05 -21.16
C SER A 683 6.71 16.25 -20.23
N ASP A 684 7.72 16.25 -19.33
CA ASP A 684 7.90 17.20 -18.25
C ASP A 684 9.29 17.81 -18.22
N VAL A 685 9.36 19.01 -17.65
CA VAL A 685 10.60 19.73 -17.34
C VAL A 685 10.62 20.06 -15.86
N LEU A 686 11.58 19.52 -15.11
CA LEU A 686 11.69 19.61 -13.67
C LEU A 686 12.95 20.38 -13.27
N PRO A 687 12.88 21.70 -13.09
CA PRO A 687 13.99 22.49 -12.54
C PRO A 687 14.13 22.30 -11.05
N SER A 688 15.38 22.37 -10.54
CA SER A 688 15.68 22.32 -9.12
C SER A 688 16.89 23.20 -8.77
N ILE A 689 16.87 23.75 -7.57
CA ILE A 689 17.98 24.49 -6.96
C ILE A 689 18.05 24.17 -5.48
N ASN A 690 19.25 23.87 -4.98
CA ASN A 690 19.57 23.70 -3.58
C ASN A 690 20.81 24.55 -3.25
N LEU A 691 20.73 25.38 -2.22
CA LEU A 691 21.83 26.25 -1.77
C LEU A 691 22.03 26.11 -0.27
N ASN A 692 23.27 25.89 0.15
CA ASN A 692 23.70 25.80 1.54
C ASN A 692 24.61 26.99 1.86
N PHE A 693 24.21 27.80 2.81
CA PHE A 693 24.96 28.95 3.30
C PHE A 693 25.60 28.60 4.65
N LYS A 694 26.93 28.50 4.72
CA LYS A 694 27.67 28.27 5.96
C LYS A 694 27.82 29.59 6.68
N LEU A 695 26.85 29.93 7.56
CA LEU A 695 26.82 31.22 8.26
C LEU A 695 27.95 31.37 9.29
N THR A 696 28.25 30.27 10.00
CA THR A 696 29.41 30.11 10.90
C THR A 696 29.94 28.69 10.78
N ASP A 697 31.00 28.31 11.50
CA ASP A 697 31.45 26.91 11.50
C ASP A 697 30.41 25.95 12.02
N ASP A 698 29.49 26.37 12.88
CA ASP A 698 28.49 25.55 13.55
C ASP A 698 27.07 25.80 13.05
N THR A 699 26.88 26.78 12.17
CA THR A 699 25.52 27.17 11.73
C THR A 699 25.43 27.25 10.22
N GLN A 700 24.43 26.59 9.66
CA GLN A 700 24.14 26.69 8.23
C GLN A 700 22.65 26.95 7.96
N LEU A 701 22.39 27.56 6.82
CA LEU A 701 21.06 27.81 6.28
C LEU A 701 20.97 27.13 4.92
N ARG A 702 19.97 26.25 4.75
CA ARG A 702 19.67 25.63 3.46
C ARG A 702 18.41 26.25 2.87
N VAL A 703 18.43 26.45 1.57
CA VAL A 703 17.27 26.94 0.80
C VAL A 703 17.15 26.08 -0.46
N ALA A 704 15.98 25.56 -0.71
CA ALA A 704 15.71 24.78 -1.91
C ALA A 704 14.40 25.21 -2.58
N ALA A 705 14.36 25.06 -3.91
CA ALA A 705 13.13 25.20 -4.69
C ALA A 705 13.17 24.24 -5.88
N ALA A 706 12.05 23.59 -6.17
CA ALA A 706 11.97 22.63 -7.27
C ALA A 706 10.53 22.47 -7.77
N LYS A 707 10.39 22.14 -9.07
CA LYS A 707 9.18 21.51 -9.59
C LYS A 707 9.35 20.01 -9.46
N VAL A 708 8.36 19.35 -8.83
CA VAL A 708 8.34 17.91 -8.58
C VAL A 708 7.15 17.28 -9.27
N MET A 709 7.26 15.99 -9.56
CA MET A 709 6.17 15.17 -10.09
C MET A 709 6.09 13.86 -9.31
N GLY A 710 4.88 13.31 -9.18
CA GLY A 710 4.62 11.96 -8.69
C GLY A 710 3.66 11.27 -9.64
N ARG A 711 3.97 10.05 -10.09
CA ARG A 711 3.06 9.27 -10.91
C ARG A 711 2.02 8.60 -10.03
N ALA A 712 0.80 8.44 -10.53
CA ALA A 712 -0.21 7.64 -9.87
C ALA A 712 0.27 6.18 -9.68
N PRO A 713 -0.29 5.42 -8.72
CA PRO A 713 -0.06 3.98 -8.60
C PRO A 713 -0.20 3.27 -9.94
N ILE A 714 0.64 2.24 -10.21
CA ILE A 714 0.68 1.62 -11.54
C ILE A 714 -0.64 0.96 -11.91
N ASN A 715 -1.35 0.39 -10.94
CA ASN A 715 -2.68 -0.20 -11.11
C ASN A 715 -3.77 0.81 -11.51
N ARG A 716 -3.60 2.11 -11.19
CA ARG A 716 -4.55 3.18 -11.56
C ARG A 716 -4.57 3.49 -13.07
N PHE A 717 -3.61 2.99 -13.82
CA PHE A 717 -3.58 3.13 -15.28
C PHE A 717 -4.34 2.02 -16.01
N ALA A 718 -4.89 1.03 -15.30
CA ALA A 718 -5.72 -0.01 -15.92
C ALA A 718 -6.91 0.61 -16.67
N ALA A 719 -7.23 0.06 -17.83
CA ALA A 719 -8.20 0.65 -18.76
C ALA A 719 -9.56 -0.06 -18.79
N ASN A 720 -9.88 -0.84 -17.76
CA ASN A 720 -11.09 -1.63 -17.73
C ASN A 720 -12.28 -0.81 -17.22
N ALA A 721 -13.38 -0.84 -17.99
CA ALA A 721 -14.62 -0.13 -17.67
C ALA A 721 -15.81 -1.08 -17.73
N SER A 722 -16.80 -0.85 -16.88
CA SER A 722 -18.11 -1.52 -16.94
C SER A 722 -19.19 -0.52 -17.31
N THR A 723 -20.23 -0.99 -17.99
CA THR A 723 -21.46 -0.24 -18.25
C THR A 723 -22.66 -1.05 -17.86
N THR A 724 -23.64 -0.41 -17.25
CA THR A 724 -24.93 -0.98 -16.90
C THR A 724 -26.05 -0.16 -17.55
N ILE A 725 -27.12 -0.83 -17.91
CA ILE A 725 -28.32 -0.17 -18.45
C ILE A 725 -29.41 -0.25 -17.40
N GLU A 726 -29.99 0.87 -17.06
CA GLU A 726 -31.09 0.93 -16.11
C GLU A 726 -32.26 0.07 -16.58
N THR A 727 -32.85 -0.72 -15.69
CA THR A 727 -33.97 -1.58 -15.98
C THR A 727 -35.23 -0.75 -16.17
N VAL A 728 -35.76 -0.71 -17.39
CA VAL A 728 -37.06 -0.14 -17.69
C VAL A 728 -38.09 -1.25 -17.63
N THR A 729 -39.20 -1.03 -16.93
CA THR A 729 -40.34 -1.93 -16.90
C THR A 729 -41.48 -1.43 -17.78
N ALA A 730 -42.09 -2.36 -18.50
CA ALA A 730 -43.21 -2.06 -19.37
C ALA A 730 -44.44 -2.87 -18.90
N PHE A 731 -45.56 -2.20 -18.66
CA PHE A 731 -46.82 -2.82 -18.26
C PHE A 731 -47.93 -2.53 -19.26
N GLN A 732 -48.67 -3.57 -19.62
CA GLN A 732 -49.87 -3.46 -20.46
C GLN A 732 -51.12 -3.53 -19.58
N ASP A 733 -51.93 -2.52 -19.68
CA ASP A 733 -53.25 -2.52 -19.04
C ASP A 733 -54.15 -3.63 -19.64
N ARG A 734 -54.73 -4.45 -18.79
CA ARG A 734 -55.51 -5.65 -19.19
C ARG A 734 -56.77 -5.31 -19.95
N ASP A 735 -57.38 -4.11 -19.71
CA ASP A 735 -58.67 -3.72 -20.32
C ASP A 735 -58.47 -2.88 -21.60
N SER A 736 -57.56 -1.93 -21.56
CA SER A 736 -57.31 -1.02 -22.67
C SER A 736 -56.27 -1.49 -23.67
N GLY A 737 -55.37 -2.41 -23.24
CA GLY A 737 -54.24 -2.84 -24.03
C GLY A 737 -53.13 -1.75 -24.15
N GLU A 738 -53.23 -0.61 -23.46
CA GLU A 738 -52.26 0.45 -23.48
C GLU A 738 -50.99 0.01 -22.73
N ILE A 739 -49.82 0.31 -23.33
CA ILE A 739 -48.53 -0.03 -22.72
C ILE A 739 -47.95 1.23 -22.05
N THR A 740 -47.62 1.11 -20.78
CA THR A 740 -46.97 2.17 -19.98
C THR A 740 -45.55 1.74 -19.61
N LEU A 741 -44.59 2.62 -19.78
CA LEU A 741 -43.20 2.42 -19.39
C LEU A 741 -42.92 3.08 -18.05
N SER A 742 -42.08 2.47 -17.21
CA SER A 742 -41.59 3.14 -15.99
C SER A 742 -40.76 4.38 -16.31
N ASN A 743 -39.96 4.31 -17.37
CA ASN A 743 -39.18 5.43 -17.91
C ASN A 743 -39.27 5.44 -19.44
N PRO A 744 -39.32 6.62 -20.10
CA PRO A 744 -39.38 6.69 -21.55
C PRO A 744 -38.06 6.34 -22.24
N THR A 745 -36.95 6.40 -21.51
CA THR A 745 -35.59 6.07 -21.96
C THR A 745 -34.91 5.15 -20.98
N ALA A 746 -33.97 4.35 -21.45
CA ALA A 746 -33.12 3.49 -20.62
C ALA A 746 -31.76 4.17 -20.42
N ARG A 747 -31.49 4.56 -19.21
CA ARG A 747 -30.28 5.28 -18.86
C ARG A 747 -29.08 4.33 -18.80
N VAL A 748 -27.96 4.72 -19.43
CA VAL A 748 -26.70 3.97 -19.40
C VAL A 748 -25.77 4.61 -18.40
N SER A 749 -25.33 3.86 -17.39
CA SER A 749 -24.32 4.29 -16.43
C SER A 749 -23.05 3.44 -16.58
N GLY A 750 -21.92 3.98 -16.24
CA GLY A 750 -20.63 3.29 -16.33
C GLY A 750 -19.71 3.61 -15.16
N ASN A 751 -18.74 2.75 -14.97
CA ASN A 751 -17.71 2.90 -13.96
C ASN A 751 -16.37 2.40 -14.51
N ALA A 752 -15.32 3.24 -14.37
CA ALA A 752 -13.93 2.85 -14.50
C ALA A 752 -13.17 3.54 -13.36
N ARG A 753 -12.85 2.80 -12.32
CA ARG A 753 -12.08 3.33 -11.16
C ARG A 753 -10.70 3.86 -11.57
N ASN A 754 -10.21 3.48 -12.75
CA ASN A 754 -8.87 3.72 -13.26
C ASN A 754 -8.93 4.38 -14.63
N SER A 755 -7.83 5.01 -15.06
CA SER A 755 -7.76 5.62 -16.38
C SER A 755 -6.34 5.56 -16.95
N PRO A 756 -6.16 5.06 -18.18
CA PRO A 756 -4.86 5.05 -18.86
C PRO A 756 -4.38 6.45 -19.26
N TYR A 757 -5.22 7.46 -19.14
CA TYR A 757 -4.94 8.86 -19.52
C TYR A 757 -4.47 9.71 -18.34
N LEU A 758 -4.31 9.14 -17.13
CA LEU A 758 -3.83 9.88 -15.98
C LEU A 758 -2.43 10.44 -16.22
N GLU A 759 -2.24 11.70 -15.89
CA GLU A 759 -0.96 12.39 -15.85
C GLU A 759 -0.43 12.44 -14.40
N PRO A 760 0.86 12.72 -14.20
CA PRO A 760 1.42 12.84 -12.85
C PRO A 760 0.75 13.93 -12.00
N PHE A 761 0.87 13.77 -10.70
CA PHE A 761 0.70 14.86 -9.75
C PHE A 761 1.87 15.83 -9.88
N TYR A 762 1.61 17.12 -9.89
CA TYR A 762 2.64 18.16 -9.97
C TYR A 762 2.60 19.06 -8.76
N ALA A 763 3.77 19.45 -8.27
CA ALA A 763 3.86 20.49 -7.26
C ALA A 763 5.11 21.35 -7.47
N THR A 764 5.01 22.63 -7.05
CA THR A 764 6.16 23.51 -6.88
C THR A 764 6.51 23.57 -5.39
N GLN A 765 7.73 23.19 -5.05
CA GLN A 765 8.19 23.02 -3.67
C GLN A 765 9.21 24.09 -3.30
N TYR A 766 9.12 24.57 -2.04
CA TYR A 766 10.07 25.49 -1.41
C TYR A 766 10.42 24.97 -0.02
N ASP A 767 11.73 24.92 0.30
CA ASP A 767 12.25 24.46 1.58
C ASP A 767 13.24 25.47 2.14
N VAL A 768 13.20 25.67 3.45
CA VAL A 768 14.17 26.44 4.22
C VAL A 768 14.51 25.66 5.48
N SER A 769 15.78 25.41 5.75
CA SER A 769 16.25 24.73 6.97
C SER A 769 17.36 25.56 7.61
N TRP A 770 17.21 25.88 8.89
CA TRP A 770 18.25 26.45 9.74
C TRP A 770 18.76 25.35 10.67
N GLU A 771 20.11 25.19 10.70
CA GLU A 771 20.75 24.09 11.40
C GLU A 771 21.87 24.64 12.27
N TYR A 772 21.88 24.23 13.53
CA TYR A 772 22.93 24.57 14.50
C TYR A 772 23.52 23.29 15.08
N TYR A 773 24.80 23.04 14.80
CA TYR A 773 25.55 21.88 15.25
C TYR A 773 26.38 22.25 16.47
N PHE A 774 26.27 21.47 17.54
CA PHE A 774 26.95 21.75 18.80
C PHE A 774 28.42 21.31 18.74
N SER A 775 29.35 22.23 18.57
CA SER A 775 30.80 21.95 18.47
C SER A 775 31.44 21.50 19.78
N ASP A 776 30.92 21.97 20.92
CA ASP A 776 31.45 21.66 22.26
C ASP A 776 30.81 20.40 22.87
N THR A 777 29.73 19.98 22.34
CA THR A 777 28.92 18.81 22.77
C THR A 777 28.25 18.21 21.56
N GLU A 778 28.28 16.90 21.42
CA GLU A 778 27.76 16.19 20.27
C GLU A 778 26.22 16.32 20.14
N GLY A 779 25.76 16.88 19.02
CA GLY A 779 24.32 17.08 18.78
C GLY A 779 24.00 18.20 17.80
N ALA A 780 22.70 18.44 17.58
CA ALA A 780 22.22 19.48 16.71
C ALA A 780 20.78 19.94 17.05
N LEU A 781 20.48 21.18 16.69
CA LEU A 781 19.12 21.72 16.61
C LEU A 781 18.85 22.11 15.16
N VAL A 782 17.80 21.54 14.59
CA VAL A 782 17.35 21.80 13.22
C VAL A 782 15.94 22.36 13.26
N ILE A 783 15.70 23.44 12.53
CA ILE A 783 14.38 24.03 12.33
C ILE A 783 14.18 24.18 10.83
N ALA A 784 13.21 23.48 10.27
CA ALA A 784 12.91 23.51 8.85
C ALA A 784 11.45 23.90 8.60
N GLY A 785 11.22 24.67 7.56
CA GLY A 785 9.91 25.01 7.06
C GLY A 785 9.79 24.63 5.58
N PHE A 786 8.62 24.20 5.16
CA PHE A 786 8.37 23.84 3.78
C PHE A 786 7.00 24.31 3.30
N TYR A 787 6.88 24.52 1.99
CA TYR A 787 5.64 24.80 1.30
C TYR A 787 5.64 24.08 -0.05
N LYS A 788 4.57 23.36 -0.34
CA LYS A 788 4.32 22.72 -1.63
C LYS A 788 3.03 23.27 -2.19
N ASP A 789 3.10 23.86 -3.36
CA ASP A 789 1.97 24.29 -4.17
C ASP A 789 1.59 23.15 -5.11
N ILE A 790 0.49 22.44 -4.82
CA ILE A 790 0.01 21.32 -5.59
C ILE A 790 -0.72 21.84 -6.81
N GLU A 791 -0.20 21.56 -8.00
CA GLU A 791 -0.76 22.02 -9.27
C GLU A 791 -1.87 21.09 -9.77
N SER A 792 -1.77 19.78 -9.46
CA SER A 792 -2.77 18.78 -9.83
C SER A 792 -2.71 17.55 -8.93
N PHE A 793 -3.84 16.86 -8.82
CA PHE A 793 -3.93 15.55 -8.16
C PHE A 793 -4.96 14.66 -8.88
N VAL A 794 -4.97 13.37 -8.60
CA VAL A 794 -5.96 12.42 -9.15
C VAL A 794 -7.13 12.32 -8.18
N GLU A 795 -8.34 12.45 -8.69
CA GLU A 795 -9.57 12.22 -7.94
C GLU A 795 -10.55 11.36 -8.74
N ASP A 796 -11.43 10.68 -8.04
CA ASP A 796 -12.53 9.94 -8.63
C ASP A 796 -13.73 10.87 -8.72
N ILE A 797 -14.27 11.04 -9.92
CA ILE A 797 -15.41 11.91 -10.19
C ILE A 797 -16.52 11.15 -10.91
N GLU A 798 -17.76 11.63 -10.76
CA GLU A 798 -18.88 11.21 -11.56
C GLU A 798 -19.21 12.31 -12.57
N ILE A 799 -19.23 11.93 -13.84
CA ILE A 799 -19.56 12.79 -14.97
C ILE A 799 -20.97 12.47 -15.45
N GLU A 800 -21.87 13.45 -15.46
CA GLU A 800 -23.25 13.29 -15.88
C GLU A 800 -23.77 14.53 -16.64
N PRO A 801 -24.33 14.37 -17.85
CA PRO A 801 -24.31 13.15 -18.67
C PRO A 801 -22.94 12.87 -19.25
N TYR A 802 -22.55 11.59 -19.35
CA TYR A 802 -21.29 11.17 -19.97
C TYR A 802 -21.51 10.72 -21.41
N ASP A 803 -20.80 11.32 -22.34
CA ASP A 803 -20.85 10.93 -23.76
C ASP A 803 -20.00 9.66 -23.99
N PHE A 804 -20.65 8.49 -23.83
CA PHE A 804 -20.01 7.19 -23.96
C PHE A 804 -19.40 7.01 -25.36
N GLU A 805 -20.14 7.38 -26.42
CA GLU A 805 -19.71 7.20 -27.80
C GLU A 805 -18.48 8.04 -28.14
N ALA A 806 -18.47 9.32 -27.74
CA ALA A 806 -17.32 10.20 -27.95
C ALA A 806 -16.05 9.70 -27.25
N ASN A 807 -16.21 8.94 -26.15
CA ASN A 807 -15.10 8.35 -25.37
C ASN A 807 -14.80 6.89 -25.76
N GLY A 808 -15.36 6.41 -26.89
CA GLY A 808 -15.05 5.09 -27.44
C GLY A 808 -15.74 3.91 -26.75
N ILE A 809 -16.71 4.19 -25.87
CA ILE A 809 -17.53 3.18 -25.21
C ILE A 809 -18.83 3.04 -26.01
N VAL A 810 -19.00 1.90 -26.68
CA VAL A 810 -20.20 1.67 -27.48
C VAL A 810 -21.37 1.28 -26.57
N ILE A 811 -22.44 2.06 -26.64
CA ILE A 811 -23.72 1.77 -25.99
C ILE A 811 -24.79 1.46 -27.03
N PRO A 812 -25.81 0.65 -26.70
CA PRO A 812 -26.91 0.38 -27.64
C PRO A 812 -27.74 1.63 -27.89
N ASP A 813 -28.20 1.84 -29.13
CA ASP A 813 -29.18 2.90 -29.44
C ASP A 813 -30.52 2.67 -28.74
N ASN A 814 -30.89 1.39 -28.53
CA ASN A 814 -32.16 0.99 -27.95
C ASN A 814 -32.03 -0.32 -27.19
N VAL A 815 -32.89 -0.51 -26.21
CA VAL A 815 -33.10 -1.80 -25.52
C VAL A 815 -34.46 -2.36 -25.79
N SER A 816 -34.58 -3.69 -25.91
CA SER A 816 -35.87 -4.38 -26.05
C SER A 816 -36.34 -4.80 -24.66
N VAL A 817 -37.49 -4.27 -24.25
CA VAL A 817 -38.06 -4.49 -22.92
C VAL A 817 -39.27 -5.38 -23.02
N PRO A 818 -39.38 -6.50 -22.27
CA PRO A 818 -40.58 -7.32 -22.26
C PRO A 818 -41.73 -6.57 -21.58
N VAL A 819 -42.92 -6.73 -22.16
CA VAL A 819 -44.15 -6.15 -21.61
C VAL A 819 -44.82 -7.15 -20.69
N TYR A 820 -45.11 -6.72 -19.46
CA TYR A 820 -45.85 -7.50 -18.48
C TYR A 820 -47.30 -6.99 -18.38
N LEU A 821 -48.22 -7.86 -18.06
CA LEU A 821 -49.59 -7.47 -17.74
C LEU A 821 -49.60 -6.75 -16.38
N THR A 822 -50.32 -5.65 -16.29
CA THR A 822 -50.50 -4.93 -15.02
C THR A 822 -51.04 -5.92 -13.96
N PRO A 823 -50.38 -6.05 -12.79
CA PRO A 823 -50.81 -6.91 -11.71
C PRO A 823 -52.24 -6.54 -11.22
N GLU A 824 -53.08 -7.51 -10.97
CA GLU A 824 -54.45 -7.28 -10.44
C GLU A 824 -54.45 -6.94 -8.95
N PHE A 825 -53.35 -7.33 -8.24
CA PHE A 825 -53.18 -7.06 -6.82
C PHE A 825 -51.65 -7.03 -6.46
N ASN A 826 -51.29 -6.33 -5.40
CA ASN A 826 -49.93 -6.33 -4.91
C ASN A 826 -49.43 -7.71 -4.54
N GLY A 827 -48.27 -8.11 -5.05
CA GLY A 827 -47.65 -9.43 -4.81
C GLY A 827 -48.01 -10.48 -5.84
N GLN A 828 -48.76 -10.11 -6.90
CA GLN A 828 -48.94 -11.01 -8.03
C GLN A 828 -47.66 -11.15 -8.84
N GLU A 829 -47.28 -12.40 -9.18
CA GLU A 829 -46.14 -12.59 -10.11
C GLU A 829 -46.39 -11.89 -11.45
N ALA A 830 -45.34 -11.29 -12.00
CA ALA A 830 -45.40 -10.60 -13.27
C ALA A 830 -45.71 -11.61 -14.41
N GLU A 831 -46.78 -11.38 -15.13
CA GLU A 831 -47.23 -12.22 -16.27
C GLU A 831 -46.87 -11.51 -17.58
N LEU A 832 -46.12 -12.18 -18.47
CA LEU A 832 -45.77 -11.63 -19.79
C LEU A 832 -47.02 -11.38 -20.64
N ALA A 833 -47.14 -10.19 -21.18
CA ALA A 833 -48.15 -9.86 -22.17
C ALA A 833 -47.82 -10.58 -23.48
N ARG A 834 -48.88 -11.12 -24.14
CA ARG A 834 -48.74 -11.90 -25.38
C ARG A 834 -49.60 -11.34 -26.46
N ASP A 835 -49.17 -11.46 -27.72
CA ASP A 835 -49.95 -11.08 -28.90
C ASP A 835 -51.02 -12.13 -29.24
N GLU A 836 -51.74 -11.91 -30.35
CA GLU A 836 -52.81 -12.80 -30.82
C GLU A 836 -52.29 -14.20 -31.21
N ASN A 837 -50.98 -14.38 -31.44
CA ASN A 837 -50.35 -15.64 -31.78
C ASN A 837 -49.83 -16.37 -30.54
N GLY A 838 -49.85 -15.71 -29.38
CA GLY A 838 -49.30 -16.22 -28.14
C GLY A 838 -47.82 -15.89 -27.92
N ASP A 839 -47.22 -15.03 -28.77
CA ASP A 839 -45.83 -14.61 -28.66
C ASP A 839 -45.69 -13.42 -27.66
N PRO A 840 -44.64 -13.33 -26.85
CA PRO A 840 -44.40 -12.22 -25.93
C PRO A 840 -44.31 -10.88 -26.65
N ILE A 841 -44.88 -9.86 -26.04
CA ILE A 841 -44.84 -8.51 -26.54
C ILE A 841 -43.58 -7.79 -26.00
N PHE A 842 -42.84 -7.17 -26.89
CA PHE A 842 -41.68 -6.34 -26.54
C PHE A 842 -41.92 -4.91 -27.02
N VAL A 843 -41.36 -3.96 -26.28
CA VAL A 843 -41.33 -2.56 -26.65
C VAL A 843 -39.87 -2.12 -26.75
N THR A 844 -39.55 -1.34 -27.76
CA THR A 844 -38.22 -0.77 -27.96
C THR A 844 -38.13 0.56 -27.21
N VAL A 845 -37.18 0.67 -26.29
CA VAL A 845 -36.92 1.85 -25.48
C VAL A 845 -35.58 2.43 -25.90
N PRO A 846 -35.50 3.72 -26.31
CA PRO A 846 -34.23 4.34 -26.66
C PRO A 846 -33.36 4.47 -25.42
N THR A 847 -32.04 4.36 -25.61
CA THR A 847 -31.06 4.59 -24.54
C THR A 847 -30.68 6.06 -24.47
N GLU A 848 -30.24 6.49 -23.32
CA GLU A 848 -29.66 7.82 -23.10
C GLU A 848 -28.39 7.76 -22.25
N ASN A 849 -27.51 8.74 -22.44
CA ASN A 849 -26.31 8.89 -21.66
C ASN A 849 -26.66 9.23 -20.20
N GLY A 850 -26.19 8.43 -19.27
CA GLY A 850 -26.27 8.64 -17.83
C GLY A 850 -24.91 9.04 -17.22
N SER A 851 -24.63 8.54 -16.03
CA SER A 851 -23.41 8.86 -15.29
C SER A 851 -22.25 7.92 -15.61
N TYR A 852 -21.03 8.43 -15.44
CA TYR A 852 -19.81 7.67 -15.56
C TYR A 852 -18.82 8.08 -14.47
N SER A 853 -18.48 7.12 -13.61
CA SER A 853 -17.48 7.32 -12.55
C SER A 853 -16.10 6.94 -13.06
N THR A 854 -15.14 7.84 -12.97
CA THR A 854 -13.75 7.60 -13.43
C THR A 854 -12.73 8.44 -12.67
N ALA A 855 -11.48 8.02 -12.73
CA ALA A 855 -10.35 8.78 -12.22
C ALA A 855 -9.91 9.85 -13.24
N VAL A 856 -9.71 11.08 -12.78
CA VAL A 856 -9.24 12.21 -13.59
C VAL A 856 -8.15 13.00 -12.87
N ASN A 857 -7.36 13.76 -13.64
CA ASN A 857 -6.49 14.77 -13.06
C ASN A 857 -7.30 16.04 -12.76
N ASN A 858 -7.42 16.38 -11.47
CA ASN A 858 -8.00 17.64 -11.04
C ASN A 858 -6.93 18.74 -11.07
N ALA A 859 -7.19 19.82 -11.78
CA ALA A 859 -6.29 20.96 -11.93
C ALA A 859 -6.54 22.11 -10.93
N GLU A 860 -7.52 21.95 -10.02
CA GLU A 860 -7.81 22.95 -8.99
C GLU A 860 -6.70 23.03 -7.93
N GLY A 861 -5.95 21.93 -7.76
CA GLY A 861 -4.75 21.89 -6.94
C GLY A 861 -5.00 22.04 -5.45
N GLY A 862 -4.01 22.65 -4.77
CA GLY A 862 -4.04 22.84 -3.32
C GLY A 862 -2.67 23.18 -2.75
N TYR A 863 -2.50 23.03 -1.45
CA TYR A 863 -1.18 23.23 -0.83
C TYR A 863 -0.92 22.26 0.32
N ILE A 864 0.37 22.07 0.60
CA ILE A 864 0.87 21.45 1.83
C ILE A 864 1.95 22.37 2.39
N ARG A 865 1.90 22.65 3.68
CA ARG A 865 2.91 23.45 4.37
C ARG A 865 3.17 22.95 5.77
N GLY A 866 4.35 23.19 6.29
CA GLY A 866 4.65 22.73 7.64
C GLY A 866 5.95 23.27 8.22
N LEU A 867 6.15 22.92 9.48
CA LEU A 867 7.32 23.23 10.28
C LEU A 867 7.84 21.94 10.93
N GLU A 868 9.13 21.71 10.82
CA GLU A 868 9.81 20.57 11.44
C GLU A 868 10.86 21.09 12.42
N VAL A 869 10.92 20.51 13.61
CA VAL A 869 11.94 20.79 14.62
C VAL A 869 12.56 19.47 15.05
N ALA A 870 13.87 19.37 14.99
CA ALA A 870 14.61 18.22 15.51
C ALA A 870 15.72 18.68 16.46
N TYR A 871 15.81 18.00 17.59
CA TYR A 871 16.83 18.24 18.60
C TYR A 871 17.46 16.94 19.01
N THR A 872 18.78 16.85 18.87
CA THR A 872 19.58 15.71 19.33
C THR A 872 20.73 16.26 20.19
N GLN A 873 20.94 15.69 21.38
CA GLN A 873 22.00 16.09 22.28
C GLN A 873 22.49 14.91 23.11
N ILE A 874 23.81 14.70 23.11
CA ILE A 874 24.49 13.81 24.03
C ILE A 874 25.11 14.69 25.12
N TYR A 875 24.79 14.39 26.38
CA TYR A 875 25.21 15.19 27.52
C TYR A 875 26.60 14.78 28.04
N SER A 876 27.57 14.58 27.13
CA SER A 876 28.97 14.19 27.42
C SER A 876 29.68 15.14 28.41
N MET A 877 29.17 16.39 28.52
CA MET A 877 29.68 17.36 29.52
C MET A 877 29.30 17.05 30.97
N LEU A 878 28.35 16.12 31.20
CA LEU A 878 27.94 15.73 32.56
C LEU A 878 29.00 14.79 33.18
N PRO A 879 29.22 14.82 34.52
CA PRO A 879 30.25 14.00 35.14
C PRO A 879 29.83 12.54 35.39
N GLY A 880 30.77 11.62 35.18
CA GLY A 880 30.65 10.22 35.57
C GLY A 880 29.49 9.53 34.84
N LEU A 881 28.66 8.79 35.56
CA LEU A 881 27.51 8.04 35.02
C LEU A 881 26.53 8.87 34.13
N TRP A 882 26.48 10.17 34.35
CA TRP A 882 25.54 11.06 33.65
C TRP A 882 26.03 11.47 32.26
N SER A 883 27.33 11.25 31.93
CA SER A 883 27.89 11.61 30.63
C SER A 883 27.36 10.81 29.46
N GLY A 884 26.79 9.64 29.72
CA GLY A 884 26.18 8.80 28.71
C GLY A 884 24.70 9.10 28.46
N LEU A 885 24.12 10.08 29.17
CA LEU A 885 22.70 10.44 28.94
C LEU A 885 22.59 11.22 27.62
N GLY A 886 21.55 10.89 26.82
CA GLY A 886 21.22 11.59 25.61
C GLY A 886 19.72 11.65 25.33
N VAL A 887 19.35 12.57 24.45
CA VAL A 887 17.97 12.79 23.99
C VAL A 887 17.98 13.03 22.49
N SER A 888 17.06 12.39 21.79
CA SER A 888 16.69 12.72 20.42
C SER A 888 15.18 12.95 20.36
N ALA A 889 14.77 14.11 19.86
CA ALA A 889 13.37 14.49 19.79
C ALA A 889 13.09 15.16 18.45
N SER A 890 11.95 14.86 17.86
CA SER A 890 11.45 15.54 16.68
C SER A 890 9.98 15.88 16.82
N TYR A 891 9.59 16.97 16.17
CA TYR A 891 8.20 17.39 16.06
C TYR A 891 7.96 17.97 14.68
N SER A 892 6.90 17.57 14.03
CA SER A 892 6.45 18.07 12.74
C SER A 892 5.00 18.50 12.83
N TYR A 893 4.73 19.73 12.40
CA TYR A 893 3.38 20.21 12.13
C TYR A 893 3.20 20.34 10.63
N THR A 894 2.16 19.71 10.08
CA THR A 894 1.85 19.72 8.64
C THR A 894 0.38 20.01 8.42
N GLU A 895 0.08 20.99 7.58
CA GLU A 895 -1.26 21.38 7.19
C GLU A 895 -1.40 21.23 5.68
N SER A 896 -2.55 20.73 5.22
CA SER A 896 -2.88 20.61 3.78
C SER A 896 -4.28 21.10 3.49
N GLU A 897 -4.49 21.54 2.26
CA GLU A 897 -5.79 21.81 1.69
C GLU A 897 -5.76 21.48 0.20
N ILE A 898 -6.67 20.65 -0.25
CA ILE A 898 -6.89 20.36 -1.67
C ILE A 898 -8.32 20.73 -2.05
N GLN A 899 -8.50 21.16 -3.28
CA GLN A 899 -9.81 21.52 -3.82
C GLN A 899 -10.39 20.30 -4.55
N ARG A 900 -11.44 19.70 -4.01
CA ARG A 900 -12.12 18.54 -4.61
C ARG A 900 -13.41 18.93 -5.29
N THR A 901 -13.76 18.21 -6.34
CA THR A 901 -15.01 18.40 -7.09
C THR A 901 -16.06 17.40 -6.63
N LEU A 902 -17.23 17.86 -6.18
CA LEU A 902 -18.37 17.02 -5.85
C LEU A 902 -19.62 17.59 -6.53
N GLY A 903 -20.16 16.86 -7.52
CA GLY A 903 -21.22 17.36 -8.36
C GLY A 903 -20.81 18.68 -9.07
N ASP A 904 -21.65 19.73 -8.98
CA ASP A 904 -21.37 21.04 -9.56
C ASP A 904 -20.54 21.97 -8.66
N GLY A 905 -20.08 21.52 -7.49
CA GLY A 905 -19.38 22.31 -6.49
C GLY A 905 -17.93 21.90 -6.28
N VAL A 906 -17.08 22.89 -5.94
CA VAL A 906 -15.71 22.69 -5.47
C VAL A 906 -15.67 22.96 -3.97
N TYR A 907 -15.06 22.07 -3.20
CA TYR A 907 -14.91 22.19 -1.75
C TYR A 907 -13.49 21.87 -1.30
N ALA A 908 -13.07 22.51 -0.20
CA ALA A 908 -11.77 22.27 0.39
C ALA A 908 -11.80 21.00 1.28
N ALA A 909 -10.79 20.18 1.17
CA ALA A 909 -10.61 18.98 1.99
C ALA A 909 -9.13 18.80 2.36
N ASN A 910 -8.86 18.10 3.47
CA ASN A 910 -7.52 17.69 3.82
C ASN A 910 -7.06 16.52 2.91
N LEU A 911 -5.75 16.42 2.69
CA LEU A 911 -5.18 15.25 2.02
C LEU A 911 -5.36 14.00 2.88
N PRO A 912 -5.89 12.91 2.32
CA PRO A 912 -5.94 11.63 3.01
C PRO A 912 -4.54 11.13 3.39
N GLY A 913 -4.43 10.50 4.57
CA GLY A 913 -3.18 9.97 5.11
C GLY A 913 -2.33 10.98 5.88
N LEU A 914 -2.72 12.27 5.88
CA LEU A 914 -2.00 13.35 6.54
C LEU A 914 -2.42 13.49 8.01
N SER A 915 -1.48 13.31 8.93
CA SER A 915 -1.62 13.70 10.34
C SER A 915 -0.99 15.08 10.54
N GLU A 916 -1.71 15.98 11.20
CA GLU A 916 -1.21 17.36 11.40
C GLU A 916 0.01 17.40 12.31
N ASN A 917 -0.01 16.61 13.39
CA ASN A 917 1.06 16.56 14.37
C ASN A 917 1.70 15.17 14.41
N VAL A 918 3.02 15.12 14.23
CA VAL A 918 3.82 13.91 14.36
C VAL A 918 5.00 14.24 15.27
N ALA A 919 5.23 13.43 16.31
CA ALA A 919 6.31 13.65 17.26
C ALA A 919 7.02 12.34 17.60
N THR A 920 8.34 12.43 17.79
CA THR A 920 9.13 11.33 18.33
C THR A 920 9.99 11.82 19.48
N LEU A 921 10.19 10.98 20.49
CA LEU A 921 11.07 11.26 21.61
C LEU A 921 11.79 9.98 21.99
N THR A 922 13.12 9.99 21.94
CA THR A 922 13.98 8.93 22.45
C THR A 922 14.86 9.49 23.54
N VAL A 923 14.79 8.91 24.73
CA VAL A 923 15.73 9.17 25.83
C VAL A 923 16.58 7.93 25.99
N PHE A 924 17.88 8.10 25.97
CA PHE A 924 18.83 7.00 26.06
C PHE A 924 19.94 7.28 27.08
N TRP A 925 20.54 6.20 27.55
CA TRP A 925 21.67 6.25 28.46
C TRP A 925 22.65 5.13 28.14
N GLU A 926 23.91 5.49 27.92
CA GLU A 926 25.01 4.59 27.60
C GLU A 926 26.12 4.75 28.63
N TYR A 927 26.59 3.66 29.22
CA TYR A 927 27.71 3.70 30.16
C TYR A 927 28.39 2.36 30.31
N GLU A 928 29.72 2.29 30.08
CA GLU A 928 30.56 1.09 30.28
C GLU A 928 29.98 -0.19 29.64
N GLY A 929 29.54 -0.10 28.37
CA GLY A 929 28.98 -1.22 27.61
C GLY A 929 27.53 -1.56 27.92
N PHE A 930 26.85 -0.83 28.82
CA PHE A 930 25.42 -0.90 29.02
C PHE A 930 24.71 0.25 28.31
N GLU A 931 23.74 -0.07 27.54
CA GLU A 931 22.84 0.89 26.85
C GLU A 931 21.40 0.65 27.25
N THR A 932 20.61 1.69 27.43
CA THR A 932 19.17 1.59 27.56
C THR A 932 18.48 2.79 26.93
N ARG A 933 17.33 2.58 26.31
CA ARG A 933 16.53 3.63 25.71
C ARG A 933 15.04 3.39 25.84
N LEU A 934 14.29 4.49 25.93
CA LEU A 934 12.84 4.55 25.84
C LEU A 934 12.49 5.47 24.69
N SER A 935 11.74 4.95 23.73
CA SER A 935 11.31 5.68 22.54
C SER A 935 9.79 5.80 22.55
N SER A 936 9.27 6.94 22.17
CA SER A 936 7.85 7.15 21.93
C SER A 936 7.63 7.77 20.56
N ARG A 937 6.58 7.33 19.89
CA ARG A 937 6.12 7.82 18.58
C ARG A 937 4.66 8.22 18.72
N TYR A 938 4.36 9.47 18.44
CA TYR A 938 3.04 10.03 18.44
C TYR A 938 2.64 10.46 17.04
N ARG A 939 1.43 10.15 16.67
CA ARG A 939 0.79 10.55 15.42
C ARG A 939 -0.64 10.99 15.71
N ASP A 940 -1.01 12.15 15.18
CA ASP A 940 -2.37 12.69 15.25
C ASP A 940 -3.35 11.88 14.39
N ALA A 941 -4.64 12.01 14.68
CA ALA A 941 -5.71 11.45 13.87
C ALA A 941 -5.64 11.91 12.41
N PHE A 942 -6.10 11.07 11.49
CA PHE A 942 -6.08 11.38 10.06
C PHE A 942 -7.18 10.67 9.28
N VAL A 943 -7.57 11.26 8.16
CA VAL A 943 -8.48 10.65 7.19
C VAL A 943 -7.71 9.62 6.38
N SER A 944 -8.23 8.39 6.30
CA SER A 944 -7.59 7.32 5.51
C SER A 944 -7.82 7.50 4.01
N GLN A 945 -6.91 6.94 3.21
CA GLN A 945 -7.17 6.67 1.80
C GLN A 945 -8.03 5.43 1.61
N GLN A 946 -8.06 4.55 2.60
CA GLN A 946 -8.90 3.36 2.58
C GLN A 946 -10.35 3.76 2.78
N VAL A 947 -11.23 3.11 2.04
CA VAL A 947 -12.68 3.19 2.22
C VAL A 947 -13.16 1.87 2.84
N ALA A 948 -14.14 1.98 3.71
CA ALA A 948 -14.79 0.82 4.29
C ALA A 948 -15.75 0.17 3.27
N VAL A 949 -16.40 -0.90 3.70
CA VAL A 949 -17.52 -1.49 2.95
C VAL A 949 -18.53 -0.39 2.58
N ASN A 950 -19.00 -0.39 1.34
CA ASN A 950 -19.91 0.62 0.77
C ASN A 950 -19.31 2.03 0.62
N ASP A 951 -18.00 2.12 0.33
CA ASP A 951 -17.28 3.35 -0.01
C ASP A 951 -17.32 4.46 1.07
N GLN A 952 -17.59 4.10 2.33
CA GLN A 952 -17.57 5.05 3.43
C GLN A 952 -16.12 5.37 3.86
N VAL A 953 -15.79 6.65 3.97
CA VAL A 953 -14.46 7.13 4.39
C VAL A 953 -14.18 6.74 5.85
N VAL A 954 -12.98 6.24 6.09
CA VAL A 954 -12.48 5.84 7.42
C VAL A 954 -11.52 6.90 7.97
N ASN A 955 -11.72 7.29 9.23
CA ASN A 955 -10.80 8.13 9.98
C ASN A 955 -10.06 7.26 11.00
N PHE A 956 -8.75 7.39 11.10
CA PHE A 956 -7.96 6.78 12.16
C PHE A 956 -7.78 7.76 13.31
N ASP A 957 -7.82 7.23 14.52
CA ASP A 957 -7.59 7.97 15.76
C ASP A 957 -6.09 8.29 15.95
N GLU A 958 -5.77 9.13 16.95
CA GLU A 958 -4.41 9.36 17.36
C GLU A 958 -3.76 8.09 17.91
N GLU A 959 -2.44 7.95 17.75
CA GLU A 959 -1.68 6.78 18.20
C GLU A 959 -0.41 7.22 18.95
N LEU A 960 -0.16 6.62 20.12
CA LEU A 960 1.06 6.82 20.91
C LEU A 960 1.72 5.47 21.23
N VAL A 961 2.70 5.07 20.45
CA VAL A 961 3.44 3.82 20.65
C VAL A 961 4.70 4.09 21.49
N ILE A 962 4.90 3.28 22.52
CA ILE A 962 6.08 3.36 23.40
C ILE A 962 6.85 2.04 23.33
N ASP A 963 8.16 2.14 23.05
CA ASP A 963 9.08 1.02 22.96
C ASP A 963 10.22 1.18 23.97
N TYR A 964 10.67 0.06 24.51
CA TYR A 964 11.80 -0.01 25.43
C TYR A 964 12.88 -0.94 24.92
N GLN A 965 14.15 -0.57 25.08
CA GLN A 965 15.28 -1.43 24.80
C GLN A 965 16.37 -1.29 25.86
N ALA A 966 17.07 -2.40 26.13
CA ALA A 966 18.33 -2.43 26.88
C ALA A 966 19.29 -3.40 26.21
N SER A 967 20.57 -3.02 26.14
CA SER A 967 21.64 -3.88 25.63
C SER A 967 22.84 -3.87 26.56
N TYR A 968 23.61 -4.95 26.53
CA TYR A 968 24.83 -5.06 27.31
C TYR A 968 25.94 -5.75 26.52
N GLU A 969 27.06 -5.08 26.36
CA GLU A 969 28.27 -5.64 25.77
C GLU A 969 29.01 -6.53 26.80
N ILE A 970 28.97 -7.85 26.60
CA ILE A 970 29.67 -8.79 27.47
C ILE A 970 31.20 -8.64 27.26
N ASN A 971 31.62 -8.44 26.03
CA ASN A 971 32.98 -8.18 25.58
C ASN A 971 32.93 -7.66 24.13
N ASP A 972 34.10 -7.37 23.54
CA ASP A 972 34.25 -6.79 22.20
C ASP A 972 33.52 -7.55 21.09
N ASN A 973 33.19 -8.83 21.29
CA ASN A 973 32.55 -9.67 20.27
C ASN A 973 31.09 -10.04 20.57
N TRP A 974 30.64 -9.96 21.82
CA TRP A 974 29.34 -10.45 22.25
C TRP A 974 28.53 -9.36 22.94
N SER A 975 27.29 -9.18 22.49
CA SER A 975 26.30 -8.35 23.15
C SER A 975 24.97 -9.08 23.39
N LEU A 976 24.26 -8.70 24.45
CA LEU A 976 22.92 -9.13 24.78
C LEU A 976 21.96 -8.00 24.52
N LEU A 977 20.71 -8.36 24.13
CA LEU A 977 19.63 -7.43 23.83
C LEU A 977 18.34 -7.89 24.52
N PHE A 978 17.66 -6.95 25.15
CA PHE A 978 16.28 -7.10 25.60
C PHE A 978 15.44 -5.95 25.04
N GLN A 979 14.28 -6.25 24.44
CA GLN A 979 13.38 -5.26 23.87
C GLN A 979 11.92 -5.52 24.23
N VAL A 980 11.13 -4.46 24.32
CA VAL A 980 9.68 -4.52 24.47
C VAL A 980 9.09 -3.52 23.48
N ASN A 981 8.35 -4.01 22.50
CA ASN A 981 7.64 -3.17 21.54
C ASN A 981 6.17 -3.04 21.95
N ASN A 982 5.60 -1.87 21.74
CA ASN A 982 4.26 -1.51 22.14
C ASN A 982 4.02 -1.80 23.64
N LEU A 983 4.83 -1.19 24.49
CA LEU A 983 4.84 -1.41 25.94
C LEU A 983 3.49 -1.17 26.63
N THR A 984 2.65 -0.33 26.04
CA THR A 984 1.34 0.09 26.56
C THR A 984 0.17 -0.66 25.91
N ASP A 985 0.43 -1.63 25.03
CA ASP A 985 -0.57 -2.33 24.21
C ASP A 985 -1.52 -1.34 23.50
N GLU A 986 -0.93 -0.31 22.88
CA GLU A 986 -1.69 0.72 22.15
C GLU A 986 -2.45 0.10 20.99
N PRO A 987 -3.81 0.20 20.94
CA PRO A 987 -4.61 -0.33 19.85
C PRO A 987 -4.64 0.63 18.68
N THR A 988 -4.84 0.10 17.46
CA THR A 988 -5.25 0.92 16.33
C THR A 988 -6.77 1.08 16.35
N LYS A 989 -7.24 2.33 16.25
CA LYS A 989 -8.65 2.67 16.28
C LYS A 989 -9.06 3.47 15.06
N SER A 990 -10.28 3.24 14.59
CA SER A 990 -10.88 4.02 13.50
C SER A 990 -12.35 4.30 13.74
N TYR A 991 -12.86 5.28 13.03
CA TYR A 991 -14.27 5.67 13.01
C TYR A 991 -14.66 6.17 11.62
N PHE A 992 -15.95 6.29 11.34
CA PHE A 992 -16.42 6.76 10.05
C PHE A 992 -16.52 8.30 10.02
N ALA A 993 -17.72 8.89 9.96
CA ALA A 993 -17.86 10.34 9.89
C ALA A 993 -17.60 11.05 11.23
N SER A 994 -17.92 10.39 12.35
CA SER A 994 -17.71 10.90 13.71
C SER A 994 -17.34 9.74 14.66
N GLU A 995 -16.75 10.06 15.80
CA GLU A 995 -16.32 9.06 16.79
C GLU A 995 -17.47 8.18 17.33
N GLU A 996 -18.71 8.65 17.25
CA GLU A 996 -19.90 7.86 17.60
C GLU A 996 -20.15 6.72 16.62
N GLN A 997 -19.66 6.85 15.37
CA GLN A 997 -19.71 5.81 14.34
C GLN A 997 -18.44 4.97 14.42
N THR A 998 -18.31 4.15 15.45
CA THR A 998 -17.14 3.29 15.69
C THR A 998 -16.81 2.44 14.46
N GLY A 999 -15.58 2.55 13.98
CA GLY A 999 -15.02 1.69 12.95
C GLY A 999 -14.33 0.47 13.57
N THR A 1000 -13.03 0.34 13.39
CA THR A 1000 -12.24 -0.78 13.90
C THR A 1000 -11.53 -0.41 15.21
N ILE A 1001 -11.53 -1.32 16.17
CA ILE A 1001 -10.70 -1.27 17.37
C ILE A 1001 -9.90 -2.57 17.40
N GLN A 1002 -8.57 -2.48 17.19
CA GLN A 1002 -7.71 -3.64 17.01
C GLN A 1002 -6.52 -3.61 17.96
N TYR A 1003 -6.35 -4.68 18.77
CA TYR A 1003 -5.26 -4.90 19.70
C TYR A 1003 -4.29 -5.94 19.13
N PHE A 1004 -2.99 -5.64 19.18
CA PHE A 1004 -1.92 -6.50 18.66
C PHE A 1004 -1.06 -7.13 19.75
N GLY A 1005 -1.21 -6.66 21.01
CA GLY A 1005 -0.41 -7.10 22.14
C GLY A 1005 0.97 -6.44 22.24
N THR A 1006 1.63 -6.75 23.33
CA THR A 1006 3.01 -6.36 23.62
C THR A 1006 3.96 -7.45 23.15
N GLN A 1007 5.03 -7.05 22.44
CA GLN A 1007 6.03 -7.97 21.92
C GLN A 1007 7.32 -7.87 22.73
N TYR A 1008 7.81 -9.00 23.23
CA TYR A 1008 9.03 -9.12 24.03
C TYR A 1008 10.11 -9.83 23.23
N TYR A 1009 11.32 -9.29 23.21
CA TYR A 1009 12.46 -9.87 22.52
C TYR A 1009 13.65 -10.08 23.47
N LEU A 1010 14.32 -11.21 23.33
CA LEU A 1010 15.60 -11.47 23.95
C LEU A 1010 16.58 -11.93 22.87
N GLY A 1011 17.70 -11.25 22.75
CA GLY A 1011 18.64 -11.49 21.67
C GLY A 1011 20.10 -11.50 22.10
N MET A 1012 20.95 -12.02 21.21
CA MET A 1012 22.39 -12.04 21.33
C MET A 1012 23.01 -11.79 19.95
N THR A 1013 24.03 -10.93 19.94
CA THR A 1013 24.80 -10.61 18.73
C THR A 1013 26.25 -11.02 18.92
N TYR A 1014 26.84 -11.59 17.87
CA TYR A 1014 28.28 -11.88 17.76
C TYR A 1014 28.87 -11.13 16.58
N GLN A 1015 30.00 -10.44 16.80
CA GLN A 1015 30.74 -9.70 15.77
C GLN A 1015 32.22 -10.07 15.87
N LEU A 1016 32.89 -10.24 14.71
CA LEU A 1016 34.32 -10.55 14.58
C LEU A 1016 34.95 -9.65 13.54
#